data_7538730ceb3e5abce2f31856f81ea4d5
#
_entry.id   7538730ceb3e5abce2f31856f81ea4d5
#
_cell.length_a   1.000
_cell.length_b   1.000
_cell.length_c   1.000
_cell.angle_alpha   90.00
_cell.angle_beta   90.00
_cell.angle_gamma   90.00
#
_symmetry.space_group_name_H-M   'P 1'
#
loop_
_entity.id
_entity.type
_entity.pdbx_description
1 polymer ?
#
loop_
_entity_poly.entity_id
_entity_poly.type
_entity_poly.pdbx_seq_one_letter_code
_entity_poly.pdbx_strand_id
1 'polypeptide(L)'
;LGFEDLTDQWHKHLKKEYWPDVAGRDELEDYAQQITDHKKLNNYFNISPALSPDGSRIAMISDRSGYSDVILISANDGELVKKLVKGNRTPDFEELKLLQPGISWSPDGKRIVLAAKAGGSDALFLIEVDSGKKEKITFELDGIFTAAWSPDGKKIAFIGNKGDASDLYLYNLESKKLENLTNDVFSDSEPTWSPDGQYIAFVSDRGEFLETPNDYNMFQHDYEQTDLFLMEFEKRTIKRLTDTSFSENFPVFAHTSNELAYTSDASGVWNLYILDLDKDESRAISNVLTGIFQLSLSSDDQMLVFSGYSGVGWDIYSLSNPLSHEAMEIKPSNFVLTSTDEDPLDLVKVEKDTVGNKIDLGWADNAFARWIFAPEYSHYNNGIFDSTTVESIEPLAVSSSRDSDGSFLTQAYKTRFTLDLVSGQAMYSNLWGAMGTTVFAFSDILGDHRVYVGTEMVMNLENSDYFVQYSYLKPRNDLNVGISHTSNIFGSQWNFLRLRYLSMDLSVSRPISRFQRFGFGLTNHFVNSREYVLVAYNQYSLAVDESLRLLSYSLSWTYDNSQWGFTSPSDGWRTNAMFTQSLDLFGYPLDFKTVLFDARRYFRVGRLYSFAFRAMGGFSLGANPQRFFLGGTQNWLFGTGYTDGKRDPARWNNDEDADIWDSENSNYLKDLYFSIFVLPIRGARLVEKNGTKVFLTNYEFRFPFVNYLALGFPLRVILGNIQGVLFIDAGAAWDDNFQFRSTDPVTGLTDFDDFVATYGAGLRLNIGYTIIRFDAAKDYTMHGSSDWQYYISLGTDF
;
A
#
# COMPACT_ATOMS: atom_id res chain seq x y z
N LEU A 1 14.47 31.20 25.80
CA LEU A 1 13.13 31.41 25.26
C LEU A 1 12.28 30.22 25.69
N GLY A 2 11.14 30.45 26.39
CA GLY A 2 10.18 29.40 26.68
C GLY A 2 9.45 28.93 25.40
N PHE A 3 8.89 27.73 25.43
CA PHE A 3 8.13 27.18 24.27
C PHE A 3 6.95 28.10 23.89
N GLU A 4 6.30 28.69 24.89
CA GLU A 4 5.21 29.66 24.68
C GLU A 4 5.68 30.92 23.97
N ASP A 5 6.82 31.48 24.38
CA ASP A 5 7.40 32.67 23.75
C ASP A 5 7.78 32.40 22.28
N LEU A 6 8.30 31.21 21.99
CA LEU A 6 8.62 30.80 20.63
C LEU A 6 7.36 30.66 19.78
N THR A 7 6.32 30.07 20.33
CA THR A 7 5.02 29.91 19.66
C THR A 7 4.39 31.27 19.35
N ASP A 8 4.43 32.20 20.29
CA ASP A 8 3.91 33.55 20.10
C ASP A 8 4.69 34.33 19.03
N GLN A 9 6.01 34.21 19.03
CA GLN A 9 6.86 34.83 18.00
C GLN A 9 6.61 34.22 16.63
N TRP A 10 6.45 32.90 16.57
CA TRP A 10 6.07 32.18 15.36
C TRP A 10 4.73 32.64 14.80
N HIS A 11 3.69 32.70 15.63
CA HIS A 11 2.37 33.18 15.20
C HIS A 11 2.38 34.64 14.74
N LYS A 12 3.19 35.49 15.38
CA LYS A 12 3.35 36.91 14.94
C LYS A 12 4.05 36.99 13.59
N HIS A 13 5.07 36.16 13.39
CA HIS A 13 5.77 36.08 12.12
C HIS A 13 4.83 35.59 10.99
N LEU A 14 4.11 34.49 11.20
CA LEU A 14 3.15 33.96 10.24
C LEU A 14 2.10 35.01 9.86
N LYS A 15 1.51 35.69 10.86
CA LYS A 15 0.52 36.73 10.57
C LYS A 15 1.10 37.90 9.76
N LYS A 16 2.31 38.32 10.04
CA LYS A 16 2.96 39.40 9.30
C LYS A 16 3.26 39.03 7.87
N GLU A 17 3.71 37.79 7.66
CA GLU A 17 4.14 37.29 6.37
C GLU A 17 2.94 36.99 5.45
N TYR A 18 1.96 36.22 5.96
CA TYR A 18 0.88 35.68 5.13
C TYR A 18 -0.44 36.46 5.16
N TRP A 19 -0.66 37.31 6.17
CA TRP A 19 -1.91 38.07 6.29
C TRP A 19 -2.25 38.96 5.07
N PRO A 20 -1.28 39.61 4.41
CA PRO A 20 -1.59 40.41 3.22
C PRO A 20 -2.22 39.59 2.10
N ASP A 21 -1.80 38.32 1.94
CA ASP A 21 -2.35 37.44 0.92
C ASP A 21 -3.75 36.89 1.33
N VAL A 22 -3.93 36.57 2.60
CA VAL A 22 -5.17 36.02 3.13
C VAL A 22 -6.30 37.07 3.14
N ALA A 23 -5.99 38.28 3.56
CA ALA A 23 -7.01 39.34 3.80
C ALA A 23 -7.76 39.83 2.55
N GLY A 24 -7.24 39.57 1.37
CA GLY A 24 -7.82 40.00 0.10
C GLY A 24 -8.50 38.87 -0.68
N ARG A 25 -8.61 37.66 -0.12
CA ARG A 25 -9.14 36.47 -0.79
C ARG A 25 -10.32 35.88 -0.05
N ASP A 26 -11.24 35.31 -0.80
CA ASP A 26 -12.43 34.66 -0.27
C ASP A 26 -12.13 33.21 0.16
N GLU A 27 -12.72 32.76 1.26
CA GLU A 27 -12.84 31.34 1.54
C GLU A 27 -13.78 30.69 0.53
N LEU A 28 -13.55 29.41 0.21
CA LEU A 28 -14.39 28.72 -0.79
C LEU A 28 -15.86 28.69 -0.40
N GLU A 29 -16.15 28.58 0.89
CA GLU A 29 -17.51 28.56 1.47
C GLU A 29 -18.22 29.91 1.35
N ASP A 30 -17.47 31.02 1.25
CA ASP A 30 -18.01 32.37 1.04
C ASP A 30 -18.27 32.66 -0.45
N TYR A 31 -17.45 32.03 -1.31
CA TYR A 31 -17.53 32.20 -2.77
C TYR A 31 -18.56 31.30 -3.44
N ALA A 32 -18.67 30.03 -3.02
CA ALA A 32 -19.51 29.01 -3.64
C ALA A 32 -20.23 28.12 -2.60
N GLN A 33 -21.32 27.50 -3.03
CA GLN A 33 -22.07 26.59 -2.16
C GLN A 33 -21.33 25.27 -2.02
N GLN A 34 -20.99 24.88 -0.80
CA GLN A 34 -20.43 23.57 -0.49
C GLN A 34 -21.49 22.47 -0.66
N ILE A 35 -21.25 21.50 -1.54
CA ILE A 35 -22.16 20.37 -1.80
C ILE A 35 -21.77 19.15 -0.96
N THR A 36 -20.48 18.91 -0.79
CA THR A 36 -19.98 17.84 0.10
C THR A 36 -19.21 18.45 1.26
N ASP A 37 -19.15 17.73 2.39
CA ASP A 37 -18.44 18.18 3.58
C ASP A 37 -17.62 17.01 4.12
N HIS A 38 -16.32 17.01 3.82
CA HIS A 38 -15.40 15.96 4.23
C HIS A 38 -15.33 15.80 5.76
N LYS A 39 -15.52 16.88 6.52
CA LYS A 39 -15.53 16.86 7.99
C LYS A 39 -16.75 16.11 8.53
N LYS A 40 -17.95 16.37 7.97
CA LYS A 40 -19.18 15.64 8.33
C LYS A 40 -19.15 14.20 7.83
N LEU A 41 -18.70 13.99 6.61
CA LEU A 41 -18.54 12.67 6.01
C LEU A 41 -17.34 11.92 6.60
N ASN A 42 -16.42 12.67 7.22
CA ASN A 42 -15.23 12.21 7.89
C ASN A 42 -14.34 11.42 6.91
N ASN A 43 -14.09 11.98 5.76
CA ASN A 43 -13.23 11.48 4.69
C ASN A 43 -12.19 12.56 4.32
N TYR A 44 -11.33 12.30 3.34
CA TYR A 44 -10.28 13.24 2.96
C TYR A 44 -10.57 13.91 1.63
N PHE A 45 -11.19 13.20 0.69
CA PHE A 45 -11.42 13.76 -0.62
C PHE A 45 -12.78 13.39 -1.22
N ASN A 46 -13.36 14.40 -1.82
CA ASN A 46 -14.47 14.38 -2.74
C ASN A 46 -14.01 15.19 -3.96
N ILE A 47 -13.71 14.51 -5.08
CA ILE A 47 -13.03 15.12 -6.23
C ILE A 47 -13.62 14.63 -7.57
N SER A 48 -13.18 15.27 -8.66
CA SER A 48 -13.57 14.95 -10.03
C SER A 48 -15.09 14.97 -10.25
N PRO A 49 -15.76 16.09 -9.96
CA PRO A 49 -17.18 16.19 -10.18
C PRO A 49 -17.50 16.21 -11.68
N ALA A 50 -18.49 15.44 -12.08
CA ALA A 50 -19.06 15.49 -13.42
C ALA A 50 -20.58 15.60 -13.32
N LEU A 51 -21.14 16.71 -13.77
CA LEU A 51 -22.58 16.95 -13.82
C LEU A 51 -23.24 16.06 -14.86
N SER A 52 -24.38 15.48 -14.50
CA SER A 52 -25.24 14.81 -15.49
C SER A 52 -25.80 15.83 -16.49
N PRO A 53 -26.12 15.42 -17.75
CA PRO A 53 -26.64 16.34 -18.75
C PRO A 53 -27.93 17.07 -18.35
N ASP A 54 -28.72 16.49 -17.43
CA ASP A 54 -29.91 17.12 -16.86
C ASP A 54 -29.62 18.00 -15.63
N GLY A 55 -28.37 18.12 -15.22
CA GLY A 55 -27.94 18.94 -14.06
C GLY A 55 -28.36 18.40 -12.68
N SER A 56 -29.05 17.25 -12.63
CA SER A 56 -29.66 16.77 -11.37
C SER A 56 -28.70 15.97 -10.47
N ARG A 57 -27.64 15.40 -11.04
CA ARG A 57 -26.72 14.47 -10.36
C ARG A 57 -25.26 14.81 -10.64
N ILE A 58 -24.40 14.50 -9.70
CA ILE A 58 -22.95 14.60 -9.83
C ILE A 58 -22.34 13.20 -9.68
N ALA A 59 -21.59 12.75 -10.68
CA ALA A 59 -20.69 11.62 -10.53
C ALA A 59 -19.35 12.13 -10.04
N MET A 60 -18.76 11.47 -9.03
CA MET A 60 -17.53 11.94 -8.41
C MET A 60 -16.72 10.80 -7.78
N ILE A 61 -15.45 11.03 -7.47
CA ILE A 61 -14.62 10.11 -6.70
C ILE A 61 -14.62 10.55 -5.23
N SER A 62 -14.85 9.60 -4.33
CA SER A 62 -14.87 9.85 -2.89
C SER A 62 -14.30 8.67 -2.09
N ASP A 63 -13.58 8.97 -1.02
CA ASP A 63 -13.04 7.97 -0.08
C ASP A 63 -13.91 7.77 1.16
N ARG A 64 -15.16 8.24 1.16
CA ARG A 64 -16.10 8.11 2.31
C ARG A 64 -16.33 6.68 2.80
N SER A 65 -16.06 5.69 1.98
CA SER A 65 -16.11 4.28 2.37
C SER A 65 -14.77 3.74 2.90
N GLY A 66 -13.73 4.60 2.93
CA GLY A 66 -12.34 4.22 3.19
C GLY A 66 -11.62 3.62 1.98
N TYR A 67 -12.26 3.65 0.81
CA TYR A 67 -11.70 3.28 -0.49
C TYR A 67 -12.08 4.37 -1.49
N SER A 68 -11.27 4.54 -2.53
CA SER A 68 -11.63 5.45 -3.62
C SER A 68 -12.77 4.83 -4.45
N ASP A 69 -13.98 5.28 -4.24
CA ASP A 69 -15.17 4.81 -4.96
C ASP A 69 -15.65 5.87 -5.95
N VAL A 70 -16.23 5.46 -7.07
CA VAL A 70 -17.03 6.38 -7.90
C VAL A 70 -18.47 6.31 -7.40
N ILE A 71 -18.99 7.45 -7.02
CA ILE A 71 -20.34 7.59 -6.46
C ILE A 71 -21.14 8.61 -7.25
N LEU A 72 -22.44 8.48 -7.15
CA LEU A 72 -23.43 9.42 -7.66
C LEU A 72 -24.12 10.10 -6.49
N ILE A 73 -24.11 11.41 -6.49
CA ILE A 73 -24.80 12.25 -5.50
C ILE A 73 -25.85 13.13 -6.17
N SER A 74 -26.79 13.62 -5.43
CA SER A 74 -27.71 14.68 -5.84
C SER A 74 -26.94 16.01 -5.95
N ALA A 75 -27.15 16.74 -7.03
CA ALA A 75 -26.49 18.03 -7.25
C ALA A 75 -27.02 19.14 -6.32
N ASN A 76 -28.24 18.97 -5.76
CA ASN A 76 -28.87 19.99 -4.93
C ASN A 76 -28.39 19.97 -3.47
N ASP A 77 -28.19 18.75 -2.90
CA ASP A 77 -27.99 18.57 -1.47
C ASP A 77 -26.82 17.65 -1.12
N GLY A 78 -26.12 17.10 -2.13
CA GLY A 78 -25.00 16.19 -1.93
C GLY A 78 -25.35 14.80 -1.37
N GLU A 79 -26.65 14.46 -1.27
CA GLU A 79 -27.06 13.14 -0.80
C GLU A 79 -26.59 12.02 -1.72
N LEU A 80 -26.17 10.91 -1.12
CA LEU A 80 -25.69 9.74 -1.86
C LEU A 80 -26.86 9.04 -2.57
N VAL A 81 -26.87 9.09 -3.90
CA VAL A 81 -27.85 8.39 -4.73
C VAL A 81 -27.41 6.94 -4.93
N LYS A 82 -26.15 6.72 -5.35
CA LYS A 82 -25.69 5.37 -5.72
C LYS A 82 -24.16 5.28 -5.70
N LYS A 83 -23.65 4.11 -5.40
CA LYS A 83 -22.25 3.75 -5.63
C LYS A 83 -22.15 3.03 -6.97
N LEU A 84 -21.42 3.60 -7.93
CA LEU A 84 -21.22 3.09 -9.27
C LEU A 84 -20.03 2.12 -9.34
N VAL A 85 -18.91 2.49 -8.71
CA VAL A 85 -17.68 1.72 -8.70
C VAL A 85 -17.20 1.52 -7.27
N LYS A 86 -16.78 0.31 -6.97
CA LYS A 86 -16.02 -0.05 -5.77
C LYS A 86 -14.54 -0.12 -6.16
N GLY A 87 -13.83 0.98 -6.02
CA GLY A 87 -12.42 1.08 -6.37
C GLY A 87 -11.48 0.44 -5.34
N ASN A 88 -10.25 0.17 -5.74
CA ASN A 88 -9.17 -0.39 -4.92
C ASN A 88 -9.51 -1.72 -4.22
N ARG A 89 -10.47 -2.49 -4.76
CA ARG A 89 -10.97 -3.75 -4.14
C ARG A 89 -11.13 -4.90 -5.11
N THR A 90 -11.11 -4.64 -6.41
CA THR A 90 -11.35 -5.65 -7.43
C THR A 90 -10.29 -5.55 -8.52
N PRO A 91 -10.02 -6.64 -9.25
CA PRO A 91 -9.09 -6.64 -10.38
C PRO A 91 -9.47 -5.68 -11.52
N ASP A 92 -10.75 -5.31 -11.64
CA ASP A 92 -11.21 -4.36 -12.65
C ASP A 92 -10.97 -2.90 -12.26
N PHE A 93 -10.84 -2.63 -10.95
CA PHE A 93 -10.57 -1.29 -10.42
C PHE A 93 -9.49 -1.36 -9.37
N GLU A 94 -8.26 -1.67 -9.81
CA GLU A 94 -7.09 -1.72 -8.95
C GLU A 94 -6.71 -0.33 -8.43
N GLU A 95 -6.92 0.68 -9.28
CA GLU A 95 -6.64 2.08 -8.99
C GLU A 95 -7.51 2.98 -9.86
N LEU A 96 -8.11 4.00 -9.25
CA LEU A 96 -8.71 5.13 -9.95
C LEU A 96 -7.65 6.22 -10.11
N LYS A 97 -7.69 6.95 -11.23
CA LYS A 97 -6.73 8.01 -11.53
C LYS A 97 -7.05 9.25 -10.71
N LEU A 98 -6.49 9.36 -9.50
CA LEU A 98 -6.81 10.45 -8.58
C LEU A 98 -6.10 11.77 -8.92
N LEU A 99 -4.90 11.72 -9.49
CA LEU A 99 -4.11 12.91 -9.83
C LEU A 99 -4.60 13.58 -11.13
N GLN A 100 -5.02 12.79 -12.09
CA GLN A 100 -5.62 13.24 -13.34
C GLN A 100 -6.98 12.54 -13.54
N PRO A 101 -7.94 12.79 -12.66
CA PRO A 101 -9.23 12.15 -12.75
C PRO A 101 -10.05 12.79 -13.88
N GLY A 102 -10.83 11.98 -14.56
CA GLY A 102 -11.78 12.46 -15.54
C GLY A 102 -12.96 11.51 -15.60
N ILE A 103 -14.11 12.01 -15.22
CA ILE A 103 -15.38 11.32 -15.40
C ILE A 103 -16.17 12.14 -16.41
N SER A 104 -16.69 11.49 -17.46
CA SER A 104 -17.54 12.17 -18.43
C SER A 104 -18.83 11.37 -18.64
N TRP A 105 -19.94 12.11 -18.73
CA TRP A 105 -21.25 11.53 -19.02
C TRP A 105 -21.47 11.37 -20.53
N SER A 106 -22.17 10.30 -20.89
CA SER A 106 -22.76 10.22 -22.23
C SER A 106 -23.86 11.29 -22.38
N PRO A 107 -24.07 11.85 -23.60
CA PRO A 107 -25.07 12.92 -23.82
C PRO A 107 -26.50 12.50 -23.44
N ASP A 108 -26.81 11.22 -23.47
CA ASP A 108 -28.11 10.67 -23.08
C ASP A 108 -28.27 10.48 -21.56
N GLY A 109 -27.26 10.79 -20.77
CA GLY A 109 -27.26 10.67 -19.30
C GLY A 109 -27.30 9.24 -18.77
N LYS A 110 -27.12 8.21 -19.60
CA LYS A 110 -27.26 6.80 -19.20
C LYS A 110 -25.95 6.15 -18.80
N ARG A 111 -24.85 6.65 -19.31
CA ARG A 111 -23.52 6.07 -19.07
C ARG A 111 -22.53 7.13 -18.63
N ILE A 112 -21.51 6.68 -17.92
CA ILE A 112 -20.29 7.48 -17.68
C ILE A 112 -19.09 6.73 -18.26
N VAL A 113 -18.05 7.48 -18.64
CA VAL A 113 -16.74 6.95 -18.98
C VAL A 113 -15.72 7.44 -17.96
N LEU A 114 -14.77 6.57 -17.62
CA LEU A 114 -13.60 6.92 -16.81
C LEU A 114 -12.42 6.00 -17.13
N ALA A 115 -11.22 6.48 -16.86
CA ALA A 115 -9.99 5.69 -16.92
C ALA A 115 -9.71 5.05 -15.55
N ALA A 116 -9.28 3.79 -15.56
CA ALA A 116 -8.85 3.09 -14.34
C ALA A 116 -7.83 2.01 -14.66
N LYS A 117 -7.00 1.66 -13.67
CA LYS A 117 -6.07 0.53 -13.76
C LYS A 117 -6.79 -0.77 -13.48
N ALA A 118 -6.60 -1.75 -14.36
CA ALA A 118 -7.30 -3.03 -14.33
C ALA A 118 -6.42 -4.19 -14.82
N GLY A 119 -6.00 -5.08 -13.95
CA GLY A 119 -5.16 -6.23 -14.28
C GLY A 119 -3.73 -5.85 -14.68
N GLY A 120 -3.20 -4.77 -14.10
CA GLY A 120 -1.83 -4.30 -14.32
C GLY A 120 -1.64 -3.41 -15.56
N SER A 121 -2.73 -3.03 -16.27
CA SER A 121 -2.74 -2.04 -17.35
C SER A 121 -3.92 -1.10 -17.19
N ASP A 122 -3.87 0.05 -17.83
CA ASP A 122 -4.98 0.98 -17.83
C ASP A 122 -6.06 0.57 -18.85
N ALA A 123 -7.28 0.98 -18.57
CA ALA A 123 -8.43 0.77 -19.46
C ALA A 123 -9.44 1.90 -19.32
N LEU A 124 -10.22 2.13 -20.37
CA LEU A 124 -11.47 2.90 -20.27
C LEU A 124 -12.59 1.99 -19.84
N PHE A 125 -13.43 2.50 -18.93
CA PHE A 125 -14.65 1.83 -18.49
C PHE A 125 -15.88 2.65 -18.86
N LEU A 126 -16.80 2.01 -19.59
CA LEU A 126 -18.15 2.54 -19.81
C LEU A 126 -19.07 1.91 -18.76
N ILE A 127 -19.71 2.74 -17.96
CA ILE A 127 -20.53 2.29 -16.83
C ILE A 127 -21.96 2.76 -17.04
N GLU A 128 -22.90 1.82 -17.14
CA GLU A 128 -24.34 2.12 -17.15
C GLU A 128 -24.77 2.57 -15.74
N VAL A 129 -25.29 3.76 -15.64
CA VAL A 129 -25.62 4.38 -14.34
C VAL A 129 -26.72 3.62 -13.63
N ASP A 130 -27.77 3.20 -14.33
CA ASP A 130 -28.92 2.54 -13.71
C ASP A 130 -28.64 1.08 -13.34
N SER A 131 -28.06 0.30 -14.25
CA SER A 131 -27.77 -1.12 -14.01
C SER A 131 -26.46 -1.36 -13.26
N GLY A 132 -25.50 -0.43 -13.37
CA GLY A 132 -24.14 -0.60 -12.89
C GLY A 132 -23.31 -1.56 -13.76
N LYS A 133 -23.80 -1.95 -14.93
CA LYS A 133 -23.07 -2.77 -15.89
C LYS A 133 -21.84 -2.02 -16.39
N LYS A 134 -20.72 -2.71 -16.53
CA LYS A 134 -19.44 -2.17 -16.92
C LYS A 134 -18.93 -2.84 -18.17
N GLU A 135 -18.45 -2.03 -19.10
CA GLU A 135 -17.75 -2.46 -20.30
C GLU A 135 -16.31 -1.95 -20.21
N LYS A 136 -15.34 -2.87 -20.31
CA LYS A 136 -13.91 -2.56 -20.26
C LYS A 136 -13.35 -2.49 -21.68
N ILE A 137 -12.66 -1.41 -22.01
CA ILE A 137 -11.99 -1.19 -23.29
C ILE A 137 -10.50 -1.03 -23.01
N THR A 138 -9.68 -1.87 -23.63
CA THR A 138 -8.22 -1.87 -23.45
C THR A 138 -7.51 -1.46 -24.73
N PHE A 139 -6.38 -0.79 -24.58
CA PHE A 139 -5.52 -0.35 -25.67
C PHE A 139 -4.07 -0.78 -25.41
N GLU A 140 -3.24 -0.76 -26.43
CA GLU A 140 -1.79 -0.96 -26.33
C GLU A 140 -1.12 0.39 -26.00
N LEU A 141 -1.44 0.95 -24.83
CA LEU A 141 -0.92 2.19 -24.28
C LEU A 141 -0.34 1.92 -22.90
N ASP A 142 0.66 2.69 -22.49
CA ASP A 142 1.33 2.59 -21.21
C ASP A 142 0.50 3.22 -20.07
N GLY A 143 -0.26 4.27 -20.41
CA GLY A 143 -1.17 4.96 -19.50
C GLY A 143 -2.42 5.45 -20.21
N ILE A 144 -3.53 5.57 -19.47
CA ILE A 144 -4.79 6.19 -19.92
C ILE A 144 -5.30 7.08 -18.80
N PHE A 145 -5.66 8.31 -19.15
CA PHE A 145 -6.07 9.33 -18.18
C PHE A 145 -7.44 9.92 -18.53
N THR A 146 -7.62 11.20 -18.29
CA THR A 146 -8.86 11.95 -18.52
C THR A 146 -9.57 11.60 -19.83
N ALA A 147 -10.88 11.39 -19.75
CA ALA A 147 -11.69 11.03 -20.90
C ALA A 147 -12.91 11.95 -21.03
N ALA A 148 -13.24 12.34 -22.25
CA ALA A 148 -14.36 13.19 -22.59
C ALA A 148 -15.24 12.55 -23.66
N TRP A 149 -16.55 12.43 -23.40
CA TRP A 149 -17.52 11.90 -24.36
C TRP A 149 -17.91 12.97 -25.38
N SER A 150 -17.96 12.60 -26.66
CA SER A 150 -18.39 13.53 -27.70
C SER A 150 -19.90 13.83 -27.61
N PRO A 151 -20.36 15.03 -28.03
CA PRO A 151 -21.78 15.41 -27.95
C PRO A 151 -22.71 14.53 -28.77
N ASP A 152 -22.20 13.88 -29.83
CA ASP A 152 -22.96 12.90 -30.64
C ASP A 152 -23.10 11.52 -30.02
N GLY A 153 -22.42 11.29 -28.89
CA GLY A 153 -22.43 10.01 -28.15
C GLY A 153 -21.66 8.89 -28.81
N LYS A 154 -20.91 9.12 -29.88
CA LYS A 154 -20.26 8.08 -30.69
C LYS A 154 -18.77 7.94 -30.49
N LYS A 155 -18.14 8.93 -29.90
CA LYS A 155 -16.68 8.99 -29.74
C LYS A 155 -16.29 9.34 -28.30
N ILE A 156 -15.09 8.95 -27.93
CA ILE A 156 -14.46 9.32 -26.66
C ILE A 156 -13.08 9.87 -26.99
N ALA A 157 -12.83 11.13 -26.64
CA ALA A 157 -11.49 11.70 -26.59
C ALA A 157 -10.87 11.39 -25.23
N PHE A 158 -9.60 11.02 -25.17
CA PHE A 158 -8.91 10.74 -23.93
C PHE A 158 -7.40 10.94 -24.08
N ILE A 159 -6.72 11.08 -22.95
CA ILE A 159 -5.27 11.17 -22.93
C ILE A 159 -4.66 9.79 -22.77
N GLY A 160 -3.72 9.47 -23.66
CA GLY A 160 -3.00 8.21 -23.64
C GLY A 160 -1.49 8.41 -23.70
N ASN A 161 -0.75 7.63 -22.90
CA ASN A 161 0.71 7.63 -22.94
C ASN A 161 1.21 6.44 -23.74
N LYS A 162 2.22 6.71 -24.58
CA LYS A 162 2.96 5.68 -25.29
C LYS A 162 4.42 6.09 -25.37
N GLY A 163 5.29 5.35 -24.68
CA GLY A 163 6.67 5.75 -24.50
C GLY A 163 6.80 6.99 -23.61
N ASP A 164 7.41 8.05 -24.12
CA ASP A 164 7.66 9.32 -23.45
C ASP A 164 6.67 10.44 -23.83
N ALA A 165 5.69 10.16 -24.68
CA ALA A 165 4.68 11.13 -25.12
C ALA A 165 3.33 10.90 -24.44
N SER A 166 2.62 12.01 -24.18
CA SER A 166 1.27 12.06 -23.65
C SER A 166 0.36 12.78 -24.64
N ASP A 167 -0.35 12.01 -25.45
CA ASP A 167 -1.11 12.52 -26.59
C ASP A 167 -2.62 12.44 -26.38
N LEU A 168 -3.33 13.26 -27.16
CA LEU A 168 -4.77 13.22 -27.31
C LEU A 168 -5.17 12.09 -28.26
N TYR A 169 -5.92 11.10 -27.77
CA TYR A 169 -6.46 9.98 -28.53
C TYR A 169 -7.96 10.09 -28.71
N LEU A 170 -8.44 9.50 -29.80
CA LEU A 170 -9.86 9.37 -30.12
C LEU A 170 -10.23 7.90 -30.29
N TYR A 171 -11.25 7.46 -29.59
CA TYR A 171 -11.85 6.14 -29.77
C TYR A 171 -13.26 6.25 -30.30
N ASN A 172 -13.52 5.61 -31.44
CA ASN A 172 -14.87 5.55 -32.03
C ASN A 172 -15.58 4.28 -31.55
N LEU A 173 -16.72 4.45 -30.87
CA LEU A 173 -17.48 3.35 -30.23
C LEU A 173 -18.13 2.42 -31.23
N GLU A 174 -18.52 2.92 -32.43
CA GLU A 174 -19.19 2.13 -33.48
C GLU A 174 -18.17 1.30 -34.27
N SER A 175 -17.13 1.97 -34.82
CA SER A 175 -16.09 1.31 -35.62
C SER A 175 -14.99 0.62 -34.77
N LYS A 176 -14.93 0.89 -33.48
CA LYS A 176 -13.88 0.43 -32.53
C LYS A 176 -12.46 0.81 -32.95
N LYS A 177 -12.33 1.89 -33.69
CA LYS A 177 -11.02 2.40 -34.16
C LYS A 177 -10.46 3.41 -33.17
N LEU A 178 -9.17 3.23 -32.84
CA LEU A 178 -8.35 4.19 -32.09
C LEU A 178 -7.55 5.03 -33.05
N GLU A 179 -7.43 6.32 -32.80
CA GLU A 179 -6.65 7.31 -33.56
C GLU A 179 -5.89 8.20 -32.58
N ASN A 180 -4.60 8.46 -32.83
CA ASN A 180 -3.82 9.47 -32.14
C ASN A 180 -4.02 10.80 -32.88
N LEU A 181 -4.47 11.86 -32.19
CA LEU A 181 -4.83 13.14 -32.80
C LEU A 181 -3.67 14.12 -32.83
N THR A 182 -2.80 14.13 -31.82
CA THR A 182 -1.67 15.09 -31.74
C THR A 182 -0.37 14.45 -32.18
N ASN A 183 0.00 13.29 -31.65
CA ASN A 183 1.16 12.50 -32.04
C ASN A 183 2.44 13.32 -32.16
N ASP A 184 2.80 14.02 -31.12
CA ASP A 184 3.95 14.90 -31.06
C ASP A 184 4.77 14.66 -29.76
N VAL A 185 5.73 15.55 -29.45
CA VAL A 185 6.63 15.41 -28.30
C VAL A 185 6.12 16.09 -27.04
N PHE A 186 5.04 16.85 -27.15
CA PHE A 186 4.48 17.62 -26.07
C PHE A 186 3.51 16.79 -25.24
N SER A 187 3.23 17.25 -24.03
CA SER A 187 2.29 16.59 -23.12
C SER A 187 0.93 17.26 -23.17
N ASP A 188 -0.07 16.50 -23.60
CA ASP A 188 -1.45 16.94 -23.63
C ASP A 188 -2.21 16.40 -22.40
N SER A 189 -3.24 17.15 -21.97
CA SER A 189 -4.12 16.76 -20.86
C SER A 189 -5.53 17.38 -21.00
N GLU A 190 -6.48 16.88 -20.22
CA GLU A 190 -7.79 17.48 -19.95
C GLU A 190 -8.64 17.86 -21.19
N PRO A 191 -8.89 16.92 -22.12
CA PRO A 191 -9.68 17.21 -23.29
C PRO A 191 -11.15 17.47 -22.96
N THR A 192 -11.75 18.45 -23.63
CA THR A 192 -13.19 18.76 -23.59
C THR A 192 -13.72 19.08 -24.96
N TRP A 193 -14.94 18.62 -25.26
CA TRP A 193 -15.59 18.86 -26.55
C TRP A 193 -16.41 20.14 -26.53
N SER A 194 -16.39 20.89 -27.64
CA SER A 194 -17.39 21.92 -27.85
C SER A 194 -18.79 21.31 -27.98
N PRO A 195 -19.87 21.99 -27.57
CA PRO A 195 -21.23 21.45 -27.62
C PRO A 195 -21.70 21.03 -29.02
N ASP A 196 -21.16 21.64 -30.07
CA ASP A 196 -21.46 21.31 -31.46
C ASP A 196 -20.60 20.18 -32.03
N GLY A 197 -19.57 19.71 -31.25
CA GLY A 197 -18.65 18.66 -31.64
C GLY A 197 -17.63 19.06 -32.72
N GLN A 198 -17.51 20.37 -33.05
CA GLN A 198 -16.57 20.83 -34.07
C GLN A 198 -15.15 21.03 -33.52
N TYR A 199 -15.02 21.25 -32.21
CA TYR A 199 -13.75 21.55 -31.56
C TYR A 199 -13.50 20.65 -30.34
N ILE A 200 -12.22 20.47 -30.04
CA ILE A 200 -11.73 19.91 -28.78
C ILE A 200 -10.80 20.94 -28.16
N ALA A 201 -11.11 21.44 -26.98
CA ALA A 201 -10.15 22.17 -26.18
C ALA A 201 -9.36 21.19 -25.28
N PHE A 202 -8.09 21.47 -25.10
CA PHE A 202 -7.19 20.65 -24.28
C PHE A 202 -6.08 21.51 -23.70
N VAL A 203 -5.41 21.00 -22.71
CA VAL A 203 -4.26 21.62 -22.06
C VAL A 203 -2.99 21.02 -22.62
N SER A 204 -1.97 21.83 -22.88
CA SER A 204 -0.68 21.33 -23.36
C SER A 204 0.48 22.23 -22.92
N ASP A 205 1.65 21.62 -22.76
CA ASP A 205 2.90 22.30 -22.45
C ASP A 205 3.64 22.79 -23.71
N ARG A 206 3.05 22.67 -24.91
CA ARG A 206 3.68 23.00 -26.20
C ARG A 206 4.04 24.48 -26.41
N GLY A 207 3.59 25.39 -25.55
CA GLY A 207 3.86 26.83 -25.64
C GLY A 207 3.50 27.42 -26.99
N GLU A 208 4.45 28.03 -27.73
CA GLU A 208 4.24 28.64 -29.04
C GLU A 208 4.22 27.63 -30.23
N PHE A 209 4.54 26.35 -29.98
CA PHE A 209 4.72 25.36 -31.02
C PHE A 209 3.40 24.67 -31.37
N LEU A 210 2.86 24.99 -32.55
CA LEU A 210 1.66 24.30 -33.08
C LEU A 210 2.01 22.99 -33.80
N GLU A 211 3.27 22.85 -34.22
CA GLU A 211 3.86 21.63 -34.79
C GLU A 211 5.24 21.40 -34.16
N THR A 212 5.66 20.16 -34.03
CA THR A 212 6.98 19.85 -33.47
C THR A 212 8.09 20.36 -34.42
N PRO A 213 8.98 21.26 -33.98
CA PRO A 213 10.12 21.67 -34.75
C PRO A 213 11.10 20.51 -34.99
N ASN A 214 11.76 20.48 -36.18
CA ASN A 214 12.68 19.40 -36.55
C ASN A 214 13.85 19.20 -35.55
N ASP A 215 14.28 20.27 -34.87
CA ASP A 215 15.42 20.26 -33.94
C ASP A 215 15.02 20.69 -32.52
N TYR A 216 13.84 20.30 -32.08
CA TYR A 216 13.32 20.69 -30.77
C TYR A 216 14.11 20.02 -29.60
N ASN A 217 14.58 20.86 -28.70
CA ASN A 217 15.38 20.40 -27.55
C ASN A 217 14.51 20.26 -26.30
N MET A 218 14.00 19.06 -26.04
CA MET A 218 13.17 18.75 -24.86
C MET A 218 13.84 19.00 -23.50
N PHE A 219 15.16 19.20 -23.46
CA PHE A 219 15.85 19.55 -22.20
C PHE A 219 15.74 21.03 -21.79
N GLN A 220 15.34 21.85 -22.72
CA GLN A 220 15.08 23.27 -22.46
C GLN A 220 13.57 23.55 -22.46
N HIS A 221 12.78 22.48 -22.57
CA HIS A 221 11.35 22.55 -22.54
C HIS A 221 10.85 22.84 -21.11
N ASP A 222 9.91 23.75 -20.98
CA ASP A 222 9.23 24.02 -19.73
C ASP A 222 8.01 23.09 -19.61
N TYR A 223 8.14 22.03 -18.82
CA TYR A 223 7.06 21.07 -18.59
C TYR A 223 6.05 21.54 -17.54
N GLU A 224 6.36 22.62 -16.83
CA GLU A 224 5.51 23.11 -15.74
C GLU A 224 4.50 24.14 -16.24
N GLN A 225 4.82 24.87 -17.32
CA GLN A 225 3.90 25.82 -17.92
C GLN A 225 2.97 25.11 -18.89
N THR A 226 1.67 25.30 -18.69
CA THR A 226 0.60 24.75 -19.50
C THR A 226 -0.33 25.83 -19.98
N ASP A 227 -0.72 25.75 -21.27
CA ASP A 227 -1.66 26.64 -21.92
C ASP A 227 -2.87 25.88 -22.45
N LEU A 228 -3.93 26.62 -22.79
CA LEU A 228 -5.12 26.10 -23.44
C LEU A 228 -4.95 26.13 -24.97
N PHE A 229 -5.31 25.02 -25.59
CA PHE A 229 -5.30 24.84 -27.02
C PHE A 229 -6.66 24.41 -27.54
N LEU A 230 -6.96 24.77 -28.79
CA LEU A 230 -8.19 24.41 -29.47
C LEU A 230 -7.85 23.67 -30.78
N MET A 231 -8.33 22.43 -30.88
CA MET A 231 -8.23 21.66 -32.13
C MET A 231 -9.55 21.73 -32.88
N GLU A 232 -9.53 22.18 -34.15
CA GLU A 232 -10.65 21.99 -35.05
C GLU A 232 -10.72 20.52 -35.48
N PHE A 233 -11.75 19.82 -35.04
CA PHE A 233 -11.80 18.35 -35.08
C PHE A 233 -11.64 17.76 -36.47
N GLU A 234 -12.33 18.29 -37.48
CA GLU A 234 -12.29 17.75 -38.85
C GLU A 234 -10.99 18.09 -39.61
N LYS A 235 -10.40 19.27 -39.35
CA LYS A 235 -9.20 19.74 -40.04
C LYS A 235 -7.92 19.36 -39.34
N ARG A 236 -7.98 18.95 -38.08
CA ARG A 236 -6.81 18.66 -37.22
C ARG A 236 -5.87 19.88 -37.05
N THR A 237 -6.40 21.11 -37.16
CA THR A 237 -5.62 22.32 -36.93
C THR A 237 -5.71 22.73 -35.48
N ILE A 238 -4.57 23.11 -34.91
CA ILE A 238 -4.46 23.52 -33.51
C ILE A 238 -4.27 25.04 -33.46
N LYS A 239 -4.99 25.72 -32.57
CA LYS A 239 -4.81 27.14 -32.23
C LYS A 239 -4.51 27.23 -30.74
N ARG A 240 -3.51 28.04 -30.32
CA ARG A 240 -3.30 28.42 -28.92
C ARG A 240 -4.39 29.40 -28.49
N LEU A 241 -5.01 29.20 -27.36
CA LEU A 241 -6.06 30.05 -26.80
C LEU A 241 -5.53 31.00 -25.72
N THR A 242 -4.56 30.57 -24.94
CA THR A 242 -3.93 31.41 -23.92
C THR A 242 -2.44 31.55 -24.21
N ASP A 243 -1.87 32.70 -23.89
CA ASP A 243 -0.45 33.04 -24.08
C ASP A 243 0.01 33.86 -22.89
N THR A 244 0.06 33.22 -21.71
CA THR A 244 0.45 33.86 -20.46
C THR A 244 1.74 33.23 -19.92
N SER A 245 2.34 33.84 -18.92
CA SER A 245 3.49 33.26 -18.20
C SER A 245 3.05 32.34 -17.03
N PHE A 246 1.76 32.01 -16.98
CA PHE A 246 1.14 31.21 -15.93
C PHE A 246 0.52 29.95 -16.52
N SER A 247 0.17 29.00 -15.69
CA SER A 247 -0.45 27.77 -16.15
C SER A 247 -1.98 27.87 -16.16
N GLU A 248 -2.59 27.32 -17.21
CA GLU A 248 -4.03 27.21 -17.37
C GLU A 248 -4.46 25.75 -17.48
N ASN A 249 -5.53 25.38 -16.74
CA ASN A 249 -6.03 24.02 -16.68
C ASN A 249 -7.56 23.94 -16.63
N PHE A 250 -8.11 22.74 -16.77
CA PHE A 250 -9.53 22.38 -16.61
C PHE A 250 -10.49 23.17 -17.51
N PRO A 251 -10.24 23.23 -18.83
CA PRO A 251 -11.15 23.90 -19.74
C PRO A 251 -12.52 23.22 -19.81
N VAL A 252 -13.60 24.00 -19.81
CA VAL A 252 -14.95 23.52 -20.07
C VAL A 252 -15.75 24.55 -20.90
N PHE A 253 -16.33 24.09 -21.99
CA PHE A 253 -17.13 24.96 -22.87
C PHE A 253 -18.47 25.35 -22.24
N ALA A 254 -18.88 26.59 -22.46
CA ALA A 254 -20.26 27.00 -22.29
C ALA A 254 -21.14 26.39 -23.41
N HIS A 255 -22.40 26.14 -23.08
CA HIS A 255 -23.35 25.54 -24.03
C HIS A 255 -24.22 26.59 -24.74
N THR A 256 -24.43 27.74 -24.09
CA THR A 256 -25.33 28.80 -24.56
C THR A 256 -24.61 30.01 -25.10
N SER A 257 -23.30 30.13 -24.92
CA SER A 257 -22.44 31.20 -25.42
C SER A 257 -21.13 30.65 -26.00
N ASN A 258 -20.39 31.45 -26.76
CA ASN A 258 -19.08 31.08 -27.26
C ASN A 258 -17.98 31.44 -26.24
N GLU A 259 -18.14 30.92 -25.03
CA GLU A 259 -17.21 31.12 -23.91
C GLU A 259 -16.64 29.79 -23.41
N LEU A 260 -15.46 29.85 -22.78
CA LEU A 260 -14.78 28.75 -22.17
C LEU A 260 -14.44 29.11 -20.70
N ALA A 261 -14.89 28.34 -19.76
CA ALA A 261 -14.44 28.45 -18.37
C ALA A 261 -13.16 27.61 -18.18
N TYR A 262 -12.20 28.12 -17.40
CA TYR A 262 -10.95 27.45 -17.12
C TYR A 262 -10.36 27.95 -15.79
N THR A 263 -9.31 27.34 -15.32
CA THR A 263 -8.57 27.82 -14.15
C THR A 263 -7.16 28.26 -14.52
N SER A 264 -6.66 29.32 -13.87
CA SER A 264 -5.28 29.80 -14.01
C SER A 264 -4.68 30.11 -12.63
N ASP A 265 -3.38 29.88 -12.50
CA ASP A 265 -2.60 30.19 -11.31
C ASP A 265 -1.95 31.60 -11.35
N ALA A 266 -2.38 32.45 -12.24
CA ALA A 266 -1.85 33.82 -12.45
C ALA A 266 -1.79 34.66 -11.17
N SER A 267 -2.58 34.35 -10.15
CA SER A 267 -2.53 35.01 -8.84
C SER A 267 -1.66 34.28 -7.82
N GLY A 268 -1.01 33.16 -8.18
CA GLY A 268 -0.36 32.22 -7.27
C GLY A 268 -1.32 31.24 -6.61
N VAL A 269 -2.60 31.28 -6.99
CA VAL A 269 -3.65 30.35 -6.59
C VAL A 269 -4.54 30.10 -7.78
N TRP A 270 -4.94 28.85 -7.98
CA TRP A 270 -5.83 28.45 -9.06
C TRP A 270 -7.19 29.10 -8.92
N ASN A 271 -7.48 30.09 -9.77
CA ASN A 271 -8.72 30.84 -9.82
C ASN A 271 -9.49 30.58 -11.11
N LEU A 272 -10.79 30.84 -11.07
CA LEU A 272 -11.71 30.63 -12.17
C LEU A 272 -11.72 31.83 -13.13
N TYR A 273 -11.56 31.56 -14.41
CA TYR A 273 -11.54 32.51 -15.51
C TYR A 273 -12.57 32.10 -16.54
N ILE A 274 -13.07 33.08 -17.27
CA ILE A 274 -13.91 32.93 -18.46
C ILE A 274 -13.22 33.58 -19.65
N LEU A 275 -13.00 32.82 -20.73
CA LEU A 275 -12.47 33.27 -22.00
C LEU A 275 -13.63 33.43 -22.99
N ASP A 276 -13.79 34.61 -23.53
CA ASP A 276 -14.69 34.93 -24.66
C ASP A 276 -13.94 34.59 -25.94
N LEU A 277 -14.34 33.49 -26.61
CA LEU A 277 -13.68 33.01 -27.83
C LEU A 277 -13.88 33.89 -29.07
N ASP A 278 -14.90 34.79 -29.06
CA ASP A 278 -15.15 35.72 -30.14
C ASP A 278 -14.26 36.96 -30.03
N LYS A 279 -13.98 37.40 -28.79
CA LYS A 279 -13.17 38.57 -28.51
C LYS A 279 -11.71 38.27 -28.22
N ASP A 280 -11.40 37.02 -27.91
CA ASP A 280 -10.08 36.58 -27.43
C ASP A 280 -9.67 37.34 -26.15
N GLU A 281 -10.63 37.48 -25.20
CA GLU A 281 -10.46 38.21 -23.95
C GLU A 281 -10.83 37.31 -22.75
N SER A 282 -9.95 37.26 -21.77
CA SER A 282 -10.16 36.52 -20.53
C SER A 282 -10.51 37.46 -19.38
N ARG A 283 -11.43 37.04 -18.52
CA ARG A 283 -11.74 37.68 -17.25
C ARG A 283 -11.72 36.72 -16.09
N ALA A 284 -11.10 37.12 -15.01
CA ALA A 284 -11.17 36.36 -13.74
C ALA A 284 -12.53 36.62 -13.07
N ILE A 285 -13.15 35.57 -12.53
CA ILE A 285 -14.43 35.65 -11.81
C ILE A 285 -14.34 35.11 -10.38
N SER A 286 -13.18 34.67 -9.91
CA SER A 286 -12.93 34.29 -8.54
C SER A 286 -11.61 34.85 -8.02
N ASN A 287 -11.49 34.99 -6.70
CA ASN A 287 -10.25 35.31 -6.00
C ASN A 287 -10.23 34.53 -4.67
N VAL A 288 -10.07 33.21 -4.77
CA VAL A 288 -10.17 32.31 -3.61
C VAL A 288 -8.81 32.08 -2.96
N LEU A 289 -8.85 31.63 -1.69
CA LEU A 289 -7.64 31.42 -0.88
C LEU A 289 -6.90 30.13 -1.25
N THR A 290 -7.62 29.06 -1.59
CA THR A 290 -7.01 27.70 -1.68
C THR A 290 -7.08 27.04 -3.03
N GLY A 291 -7.84 27.59 -3.98
CA GLY A 291 -7.90 27.17 -5.38
C GLY A 291 -9.13 26.35 -5.79
N ILE A 292 -9.39 26.42 -7.09
CA ILE A 292 -10.51 25.79 -7.80
C ILE A 292 -9.96 24.83 -8.83
N PHE A 293 -10.51 23.62 -8.89
CA PHE A 293 -9.98 22.52 -9.72
C PHE A 293 -11.13 21.70 -10.33
N GLN A 294 -10.87 21.04 -11.47
CA GLN A 294 -11.75 20.01 -12.04
C GLN A 294 -13.17 20.50 -12.30
N LEU A 295 -13.31 21.38 -13.26
CA LEU A 295 -14.57 22.04 -13.59
C LEU A 295 -15.55 21.11 -14.30
N SER A 296 -16.85 21.27 -14.02
CA SER A 296 -17.94 20.70 -14.83
C SER A 296 -19.13 21.64 -14.85
N LEU A 297 -19.59 22.00 -16.05
CA LEU A 297 -20.66 22.96 -16.27
C LEU A 297 -21.95 22.23 -16.70
N SER A 298 -23.10 22.72 -16.22
CA SER A 298 -24.41 22.19 -16.63
C SER A 298 -24.72 22.58 -18.08
N SER A 299 -25.55 21.79 -18.77
CA SER A 299 -25.91 22.02 -20.16
C SER A 299 -26.72 23.30 -20.40
N ASP A 300 -27.25 23.91 -19.37
CA ASP A 300 -27.94 25.21 -19.41
C ASP A 300 -27.08 26.38 -18.91
N ASP A 301 -25.78 26.11 -18.59
CA ASP A 301 -24.79 27.04 -18.05
C ASP A 301 -25.19 27.71 -16.71
N GLN A 302 -26.21 27.16 -16.02
CA GLN A 302 -26.69 27.76 -14.78
C GLN A 302 -25.91 27.32 -13.55
N MET A 303 -25.18 26.19 -13.62
CA MET A 303 -24.43 25.63 -12.51
C MET A 303 -23.06 25.14 -12.97
N LEU A 304 -22.02 25.63 -12.31
CA LEU A 304 -20.67 25.11 -12.40
C LEU A 304 -20.36 24.36 -11.11
N VAL A 305 -19.89 23.13 -11.20
CA VAL A 305 -19.36 22.38 -10.05
C VAL A 305 -17.85 22.19 -10.20
N PHE A 306 -17.16 22.21 -9.07
CA PHE A 306 -15.71 22.08 -9.04
C PHE A 306 -15.22 21.43 -7.74
N SER A 307 -13.99 20.98 -7.73
CA SER A 307 -13.30 20.52 -6.51
C SER A 307 -12.54 21.67 -5.87
N GLY A 308 -12.62 21.80 -4.57
CA GLY A 308 -11.89 22.79 -3.80
C GLY A 308 -11.25 22.17 -2.55
N TYR A 309 -10.11 22.71 -2.13
CA TYR A 309 -9.40 22.27 -0.94
C TYR A 309 -9.65 23.23 0.21
N SER A 310 -10.24 22.76 1.31
CA SER A 310 -10.49 23.54 2.51
C SER A 310 -10.37 22.68 3.76
N GLY A 311 -9.79 23.21 4.83
CA GLY A 311 -9.77 22.55 6.13
C GLY A 311 -9.15 21.15 6.15
N VAL A 312 -8.06 20.93 5.37
CA VAL A 312 -7.32 19.67 5.25
C VAL A 312 -8.08 18.56 4.51
N GLY A 313 -9.02 18.93 3.64
CA GLY A 313 -9.75 17.97 2.81
C GLY A 313 -10.27 18.60 1.52
N TRP A 314 -10.75 17.77 0.63
CA TRP A 314 -11.30 18.15 -0.68
C TRP A 314 -12.80 17.98 -0.69
N ASP A 315 -13.49 18.99 -1.17
CA ASP A 315 -14.95 18.97 -1.32
C ASP A 315 -15.41 19.48 -2.67
N ILE A 316 -16.64 19.13 -3.03
CA ILE A 316 -17.32 19.64 -4.19
C ILE A 316 -18.09 20.89 -3.82
N TYR A 317 -17.91 21.92 -4.62
CA TYR A 317 -18.60 23.19 -4.54
C TYR A 317 -19.42 23.43 -5.80
N SER A 318 -20.46 24.25 -5.70
CA SER A 318 -21.25 24.70 -6.85
C SER A 318 -21.34 26.25 -6.89
N LEU A 319 -21.17 26.79 -8.09
CA LEU A 319 -21.33 28.20 -8.37
C LEU A 319 -22.53 28.39 -9.31
N SER A 320 -23.46 29.23 -8.93
CA SER A 320 -24.66 29.56 -9.74
C SER A 320 -24.33 30.64 -10.77
N ASN A 321 -24.84 30.47 -12.01
CA ASN A 321 -24.70 31.43 -13.12
C ASN A 321 -23.25 31.90 -13.36
N PRO A 322 -22.25 31.01 -13.51
CA PRO A 322 -20.84 31.40 -13.56
C PRO A 322 -20.51 32.42 -14.64
N LEU A 323 -21.14 32.31 -15.80
CA LEU A 323 -20.88 33.21 -16.93
C LEU A 323 -21.36 34.63 -16.70
N SER A 324 -22.30 34.86 -15.77
CA SER A 324 -22.83 36.19 -15.45
C SER A 324 -22.06 36.96 -14.40
N HIS A 325 -21.04 36.33 -13.79
CA HIS A 325 -20.21 37.01 -12.80
C HIS A 325 -19.37 38.12 -13.46
N GLU A 326 -19.30 39.26 -12.76
CA GLU A 326 -18.50 40.40 -13.21
C GLU A 326 -16.99 40.07 -13.09
N ALA A 327 -16.19 40.72 -13.93
CA ALA A 327 -14.74 40.61 -13.88
C ALA A 327 -14.20 41.11 -12.52
N MET A 328 -13.32 40.37 -11.92
CA MET A 328 -12.64 40.69 -10.67
C MET A 328 -11.19 41.12 -10.96
N GLU A 329 -10.72 42.16 -10.26
CA GLU A 329 -9.30 42.48 -10.25
C GLU A 329 -8.58 41.61 -9.23
N ILE A 330 -7.72 40.73 -9.68
CA ILE A 330 -6.95 39.81 -8.84
C ILE A 330 -5.53 40.36 -8.69
N LYS A 331 -5.08 40.47 -7.44
CA LYS A 331 -3.68 40.80 -7.14
C LYS A 331 -2.88 39.54 -7.01
N PRO A 332 -1.72 39.46 -7.70
CA PRO A 332 -0.80 38.35 -7.49
C PRO A 332 -0.36 38.23 -6.04
N SER A 333 -0.16 37.01 -5.56
CA SER A 333 0.45 36.74 -4.27
C SER A 333 1.88 37.24 -4.24
N ASN A 334 2.33 37.69 -3.06
CA ASN A 334 3.75 38.01 -2.85
C ASN A 334 4.69 36.79 -3.03
N PHE A 335 4.13 35.59 -3.13
CA PHE A 335 4.86 34.34 -3.32
C PHE A 335 4.86 33.85 -4.77
N VAL A 336 4.26 34.57 -5.68
CA VAL A 336 4.39 34.28 -7.12
C VAL A 336 5.81 34.60 -7.55
N LEU A 337 6.55 33.56 -7.90
CA LEU A 337 7.86 33.71 -8.53
C LEU A 337 7.63 34.25 -9.94
N THR A 338 7.94 35.51 -10.16
CA THR A 338 7.97 36.04 -11.53
C THR A 338 9.24 35.55 -12.20
N SER A 339 9.15 35.15 -13.45
CA SER A 339 10.29 34.68 -14.26
C SER A 339 11.44 35.71 -14.42
N THR A 340 11.29 36.86 -13.80
CA THR A 340 12.30 37.94 -13.71
C THR A 340 13.10 37.92 -12.42
N ASP A 341 12.70 37.12 -11.44
CA ASP A 341 13.44 36.97 -10.21
C ASP A 341 14.52 35.89 -10.38
N GLU A 342 15.75 36.30 -10.20
CA GLU A 342 17.00 35.57 -10.41
C GLU A 342 16.92 34.08 -10.03
N ASP A 343 17.50 33.25 -10.87
CA ASP A 343 17.70 31.80 -10.68
C ASP A 343 17.91 31.45 -9.18
N PRO A 344 17.04 30.61 -8.56
CA PRO A 344 17.18 30.25 -7.14
C PRO A 344 18.55 29.64 -6.76
N LEU A 345 19.30 29.20 -7.77
CA LEU A 345 20.70 28.77 -7.61
C LEU A 345 21.68 29.91 -7.38
N ASP A 346 21.31 31.16 -7.68
CA ASP A 346 22.17 32.33 -7.38
C ASP A 346 22.10 32.82 -5.93
N LEU A 347 21.16 32.32 -5.13
CA LEU A 347 21.08 32.58 -3.68
C LEU A 347 22.16 31.88 -2.85
N VAL A 348 22.98 31.05 -3.46
CA VAL A 348 24.21 30.51 -2.85
C VAL A 348 25.47 31.08 -3.55
N LYS A 349 25.49 32.38 -3.77
CA LYS A 349 26.81 33.07 -3.81
C LYS A 349 27.33 33.10 -2.37
N VAL A 350 27.95 31.99 -1.96
CA VAL A 350 28.91 32.01 -0.86
C VAL A 350 29.99 33.02 -1.29
N GLU A 351 29.91 34.26 -0.82
CA GLU A 351 31.06 35.13 -0.80
C GLU A 351 32.21 34.33 -0.19
N LYS A 352 33.26 34.13 -0.95
CA LYS A 352 34.50 33.55 -0.47
C LYS A 352 35.10 34.54 0.52
N ASP A 353 34.56 34.52 1.74
CA ASP A 353 35.25 35.11 2.85
C ASP A 353 36.48 34.27 3.16
N THR A 354 37.61 34.81 2.87
CA THR A 354 38.96 34.29 3.14
C THR A 354 39.32 34.34 4.62
N VAL A 355 38.39 33.95 5.50
CA VAL A 355 38.71 33.78 6.92
C VAL A 355 38.10 32.48 7.40
N GLY A 356 38.95 31.52 7.70
CA GLY A 356 38.59 30.19 8.15
C GLY A 356 37.79 30.18 9.45
N ASN A 357 36.53 30.39 9.37
CA ASN A 357 35.60 30.05 10.42
C ASN A 357 35.01 28.66 10.13
N LYS A 358 35.46 27.68 10.91
CA LYS A 358 34.74 26.40 11.04
C LYS A 358 33.32 26.73 11.40
N ILE A 359 32.40 26.41 10.52
CA ILE A 359 30.97 26.29 10.88
C ILE A 359 30.89 25.10 11.84
N ASP A 360 30.79 25.38 13.11
CA ASP A 360 30.57 24.39 14.16
C ASP A 360 29.12 23.93 14.02
N LEU A 361 28.92 22.89 13.24
CA LEU A 361 27.64 22.15 13.15
C LEU A 361 27.52 21.27 14.40
N GLY A 362 27.30 21.88 15.56
CA GLY A 362 27.25 21.23 16.88
C GLY A 362 26.20 20.09 17.00
N TRP A 363 25.44 19.82 15.96
CA TRP A 363 24.57 18.65 15.84
C TRP A 363 25.19 17.50 15.04
N ALA A 364 26.27 17.74 14.28
CA ALA A 364 26.96 16.73 13.48
C ALA A 364 27.76 15.72 14.30
N ASP A 365 28.03 16.02 15.57
CA ASP A 365 28.73 15.14 16.51
C ASP A 365 27.77 14.14 17.23
N ASN A 366 26.51 14.14 16.89
CA ASN A 366 25.55 13.22 17.47
C ASN A 366 25.83 11.81 16.96
N ALA A 367 26.22 10.89 17.83
CA ALA A 367 26.47 9.50 17.51
C ALA A 367 25.28 8.82 16.79
N PHE A 368 24.07 9.32 17.01
CA PHE A 368 22.85 8.84 16.35
C PHE A 368 22.83 9.19 14.85
N ALA A 369 23.33 10.35 14.45
CA ALA A 369 23.41 10.74 13.04
C ALA A 369 24.41 9.88 12.26
N ARG A 370 25.46 9.37 12.92
CA ARG A 370 26.45 8.47 12.30
C ARG A 370 25.91 7.09 11.96
N TRP A 371 24.82 6.67 12.60
CA TRP A 371 24.20 5.36 12.39
C TRP A 371 23.09 5.34 11.33
N ILE A 372 22.51 6.49 11.02
CA ILE A 372 21.33 6.58 10.14
C ILE A 372 21.74 6.82 8.68
N PHE A 373 22.89 7.43 8.43
CA PHE A 373 23.33 7.74 7.08
C PHE A 373 24.36 6.73 6.58
N ALA A 374 24.10 6.28 5.35
CA ALA A 374 24.77 5.20 4.67
C ALA A 374 26.31 5.22 4.73
N PRO A 375 26.95 4.07 4.56
CA PRO A 375 28.43 3.92 4.58
C PRO A 375 29.16 4.86 3.62
N GLU A 376 28.51 5.37 2.60
CA GLU A 376 29.02 6.37 1.68
C GLU A 376 29.46 7.65 2.38
N TYR A 377 28.84 8.00 3.49
CA TYR A 377 29.22 9.12 4.35
C TYR A 377 30.29 8.74 5.38
N SER A 378 30.58 7.47 5.59
CA SER A 378 31.64 7.05 6.53
C SER A 378 33.03 7.41 6.04
N HIS A 379 33.22 7.55 4.74
CA HIS A 379 34.48 8.05 4.16
C HIS A 379 34.76 9.51 4.49
N TYR A 380 33.69 10.29 4.74
CA TYR A 380 33.84 11.68 5.17
C TYR A 380 34.13 11.81 6.67
N ASN A 381 33.88 10.79 7.47
CA ASN A 381 34.03 10.80 8.92
C ASN A 381 35.32 10.17 9.43
N ASN A 382 36.16 9.61 8.58
CA ASN A 382 37.42 8.97 9.03
C ASN A 382 38.59 9.94 9.25
N GLY A 383 38.33 11.20 9.59
CA GLY A 383 39.35 12.09 10.11
C GLY A 383 40.49 12.45 9.15
N ILE A 384 40.35 12.15 7.88
CA ILE A 384 41.34 12.49 6.83
C ILE A 384 40.79 13.67 6.02
N PHE A 385 40.36 14.71 6.71
CA PHE A 385 40.49 16.05 6.17
C PHE A 385 41.82 16.63 6.65
N ASP A 386 42.90 16.18 6.06
CA ASP A 386 44.09 16.99 5.99
C ASP A 386 43.78 18.15 5.05
N SER A 387 43.58 19.33 5.65
CA SER A 387 43.25 20.57 4.95
C SER A 387 44.33 21.07 3.98
N THR A 388 45.35 20.27 3.73
CA THR A 388 46.47 20.61 2.87
C THR A 388 46.46 19.94 1.49
N THR A 389 45.51 19.04 1.21
CA THR A 389 45.35 18.38 -0.11
C THR A 389 43.92 18.43 -0.64
N VAL A 390 43.29 19.58 -0.56
CA VAL A 390 42.26 19.86 -1.55
C VAL A 390 43.00 20.22 -2.84
N GLU A 391 43.49 19.21 -3.55
CA GLU A 391 43.55 19.33 -5.00
C GLU A 391 42.18 19.83 -5.40
N SER A 392 42.17 20.99 -6.09
CA SER A 392 40.95 21.47 -6.71
C SER A 392 40.28 20.30 -7.34
N ILE A 393 39.12 19.84 -6.78
CA ILE A 393 38.22 18.96 -7.49
C ILE A 393 37.90 19.82 -8.70
N GLU A 394 38.62 19.60 -9.81
CA GLU A 394 38.09 20.07 -11.10
C GLU A 394 36.65 19.66 -11.09
N PRO A 395 35.71 20.61 -11.29
CA PRO A 395 34.30 20.24 -11.37
C PRO A 395 34.33 19.09 -12.34
N LEU A 396 33.93 17.89 -11.85
CA LEU A 396 33.83 16.69 -12.66
C LEU A 396 33.28 17.20 -13.97
N ALA A 397 34.15 17.25 -15.01
CA ALA A 397 33.70 17.70 -16.30
C ALA A 397 32.47 16.84 -16.54
N VAL A 398 31.30 17.46 -16.52
CA VAL A 398 30.05 16.78 -16.85
C VAL A 398 30.35 16.32 -18.24
N SER A 399 30.90 15.11 -18.35
CA SER A 399 31.17 14.48 -19.64
C SER A 399 29.82 14.59 -20.31
N SER A 400 29.79 15.29 -21.42
CA SER A 400 28.55 15.55 -22.10
C SER A 400 27.84 14.21 -22.21
N SER A 401 26.82 13.99 -21.37
CA SER A 401 26.00 12.77 -21.40
C SER A 401 25.16 12.74 -22.67
N ARG A 402 25.49 13.61 -23.60
CA ARG A 402 24.79 13.82 -24.85
C ARG A 402 25.72 13.60 -26.05
N ASP A 403 25.14 13.01 -27.08
CA ASP A 403 25.73 12.90 -28.40
C ASP A 403 25.75 14.26 -29.11
N SER A 404 26.43 14.34 -30.25
CA SER A 404 26.55 15.54 -31.09
C SER A 404 25.22 16.10 -31.61
N ASP A 405 24.14 15.29 -31.59
CA ASP A 405 22.77 15.66 -31.95
C ASP A 405 21.92 16.15 -30.78
N GLY A 406 22.51 16.21 -29.58
CA GLY A 406 21.81 16.63 -28.35
C GLY A 406 21.05 15.52 -27.62
N SER A 407 20.97 14.32 -28.19
CA SER A 407 20.34 13.18 -27.53
C SER A 407 21.18 12.65 -26.37
N PHE A 408 20.53 12.10 -25.32
CA PHE A 408 21.25 11.47 -24.23
C PHE A 408 21.98 10.20 -24.71
N LEU A 409 23.26 10.13 -24.38
CA LEU A 409 24.01 8.89 -24.53
C LEU A 409 23.40 7.80 -23.66
N THR A 410 22.69 6.90 -24.28
CA THR A 410 22.19 5.70 -23.57
C THR A 410 23.36 4.79 -23.26
N GLN A 411 23.61 4.58 -21.97
CA GLN A 411 24.56 3.59 -21.51
C GLN A 411 23.82 2.29 -21.14
N ALA A 412 24.43 1.15 -21.49
CA ALA A 412 23.90 -0.12 -21.03
C ALA A 412 23.85 -0.13 -19.50
N TYR A 413 22.67 -0.38 -18.94
CA TYR A 413 22.48 -0.46 -17.50
C TYR A 413 23.41 -1.52 -16.89
N LYS A 414 24.16 -1.13 -15.88
CA LYS A 414 24.99 -2.03 -15.09
C LYS A 414 24.38 -2.19 -13.71
N THR A 415 23.95 -3.37 -13.38
CA THR A 415 23.42 -3.72 -12.05
C THR A 415 24.48 -3.41 -10.99
N ARG A 416 24.15 -2.51 -10.06
CA ARG A 416 24.94 -2.19 -8.86
C ARG A 416 23.98 -2.23 -7.67
N PHE A 417 24.37 -3.02 -6.67
CA PHE A 417 23.58 -3.13 -5.45
C PHE A 417 23.97 -2.05 -4.46
N THR A 418 22.97 -1.41 -3.88
CA THR A 418 23.06 -0.50 -2.74
C THR A 418 22.41 -1.13 -1.53
N LEU A 419 22.86 -0.77 -0.34
CA LEU A 419 22.24 -1.19 0.91
C LEU A 419 21.07 -0.25 1.20
N ASP A 420 19.83 -0.77 1.10
CA ASP A 420 18.62 0.03 1.26
C ASP A 420 18.13 0.07 2.70
N LEU A 421 18.28 -1.06 3.40
CA LEU A 421 17.76 -1.20 4.76
C LEU A 421 18.63 -2.13 5.59
N VAL A 422 18.87 -1.70 6.82
CA VAL A 422 19.31 -2.57 7.92
C VAL A 422 18.24 -2.53 8.99
N SER A 423 17.62 -3.67 9.26
CA SER A 423 16.62 -3.80 10.31
C SER A 423 17.09 -4.84 11.32
N GLY A 424 17.18 -4.45 12.57
CA GLY A 424 17.48 -5.34 13.67
C GLY A 424 16.29 -5.42 14.63
N GLN A 425 15.93 -6.63 15.03
CA GLN A 425 14.90 -6.89 16.04
C GLN A 425 15.47 -7.84 17.09
N ALA A 426 15.16 -7.59 18.34
CA ALA A 426 15.42 -8.54 19.40
C ALA A 426 14.08 -9.02 19.96
N MET A 427 13.96 -10.31 20.15
CA MET A 427 12.79 -10.93 20.75
C MET A 427 13.21 -11.97 21.79
N TYR A 428 12.29 -12.27 22.66
CA TYR A 428 12.46 -13.34 23.64
C TYR A 428 11.28 -14.29 23.54
N SER A 429 11.58 -15.57 23.52
CA SER A 429 10.58 -16.63 23.55
C SER A 429 10.89 -17.58 24.69
N ASN A 430 9.87 -18.03 25.41
CA ASN A 430 10.06 -19.04 26.47
C ASN A 430 10.50 -20.41 25.92
N LEU A 431 10.24 -20.66 24.62
CA LEU A 431 10.68 -21.88 23.94
C LEU A 431 12.12 -21.75 23.42
N TRP A 432 12.52 -20.56 22.96
CA TRP A 432 13.78 -20.37 22.20
C TRP A 432 14.77 -19.44 22.89
N GLY A 433 14.39 -18.79 24.02
CA GLY A 433 15.24 -17.83 24.70
C GLY A 433 15.32 -16.46 24.00
N ALA A 434 16.41 -15.76 24.22
CA ALA A 434 16.69 -14.49 23.57
C ALA A 434 17.20 -14.71 22.15
N MET A 435 16.53 -14.06 21.19
CA MET A 435 16.84 -14.13 19.76
C MET A 435 17.05 -12.72 19.22
N GLY A 436 18.01 -12.57 18.33
CA GLY A 436 18.24 -11.30 17.63
C GLY A 436 18.20 -11.54 16.13
N THR A 437 17.24 -10.94 15.46
CA THR A 437 17.15 -11.01 13.99
C THR A 437 17.72 -9.73 13.39
N THR A 438 18.62 -9.86 12.44
CA THR A 438 19.11 -8.75 11.64
C THR A 438 18.88 -9.08 10.18
N VAL A 439 18.27 -8.15 9.46
CA VAL A 439 18.00 -8.26 8.03
C VAL A 439 18.66 -7.10 7.31
N PHE A 440 19.41 -7.44 6.27
CA PHE A 440 19.97 -6.50 5.30
C PHE A 440 19.20 -6.64 4.00
N ALA A 441 18.75 -5.52 3.45
CA ALA A 441 18.13 -5.48 2.14
C ALA A 441 18.99 -4.66 1.19
N PHE A 442 19.28 -5.23 0.04
CA PHE A 442 20.01 -4.59 -1.04
C PHE A 442 19.15 -4.58 -2.29
N SER A 443 19.14 -3.50 -3.04
CA SER A 443 18.57 -3.47 -4.38
C SER A 443 19.48 -2.77 -5.37
N ASP A 444 19.19 -2.96 -6.64
CA ASP A 444 19.73 -2.09 -7.67
C ASP A 444 18.86 -0.81 -7.80
N ILE A 445 19.37 0.20 -8.48
CA ILE A 445 18.71 1.51 -8.59
C ILE A 445 17.33 1.43 -9.25
N LEU A 446 17.08 0.44 -10.10
CA LEU A 446 15.78 0.22 -10.74
C LEU A 446 14.84 -0.65 -9.88
N GLY A 447 15.35 -1.28 -8.82
CA GLY A 447 14.60 -2.22 -7.98
C GLY A 447 14.27 -3.56 -8.67
N ASP A 448 14.85 -3.81 -9.82
CA ASP A 448 14.67 -5.05 -10.58
C ASP A 448 15.32 -6.27 -9.90
N HIS A 449 16.40 -6.02 -9.19
CA HIS A 449 17.19 -7.03 -8.48
C HIS A 449 17.21 -6.70 -6.99
N ARG A 450 16.83 -7.66 -6.16
CA ARG A 450 16.86 -7.51 -4.69
C ARG A 450 17.56 -8.68 -4.04
N VAL A 451 18.37 -8.39 -3.03
CA VAL A 451 19.01 -9.39 -2.19
C VAL A 451 18.65 -9.12 -0.74
N TYR A 452 18.12 -10.13 -0.07
CA TYR A 452 17.88 -10.09 1.36
C TYR A 452 18.85 -11.06 2.03
N VAL A 453 19.52 -10.60 3.05
CA VAL A 453 20.38 -11.41 3.91
C VAL A 453 19.90 -11.23 5.33
N GLY A 454 19.53 -12.31 5.97
CA GLY A 454 19.07 -12.27 7.35
C GLY A 454 19.82 -13.26 8.21
N THR A 455 19.94 -12.92 9.49
CA THR A 455 20.45 -13.79 10.50
C THR A 455 19.64 -13.64 11.77
N GLU A 456 19.31 -14.75 12.39
CA GLU A 456 18.77 -14.82 13.73
C GLU A 456 19.82 -15.49 14.60
N MET A 457 20.53 -14.67 15.37
CA MET A 457 21.61 -15.16 16.23
C MET A 457 21.07 -15.69 17.55
N VAL A 458 21.34 -16.96 17.80
CA VAL A 458 21.20 -17.61 19.10
C VAL A 458 22.61 -17.97 19.57
N MET A 459 23.01 -17.62 20.73
CA MET A 459 24.28 -17.81 21.46
C MET A 459 25.51 -18.37 20.72
N ASN A 460 25.38 -19.10 19.62
CA ASN A 460 26.49 -19.57 18.78
C ASN A 460 26.08 -19.80 17.31
N LEU A 461 27.05 -19.77 16.40
CA LEU A 461 26.83 -19.88 14.95
C LEU A 461 26.19 -21.22 14.52
N GLU A 462 26.37 -22.29 15.28
CA GLU A 462 25.81 -23.60 14.95
C GLU A 462 24.30 -23.70 15.18
N ASN A 463 23.79 -22.83 16.04
CA ASN A 463 22.38 -22.79 16.43
C ASN A 463 21.69 -21.52 15.89
N SER A 464 22.35 -20.77 15.07
CA SER A 464 21.81 -19.53 14.48
C SER A 464 21.16 -19.79 13.14
N ASP A 465 20.14 -19.03 12.83
CA ASP A 465 19.45 -19.09 11.57
C ASP A 465 20.03 -18.08 10.60
N TYR A 466 20.14 -18.46 9.34
CA TYR A 466 20.62 -17.61 8.26
C TYR A 466 19.74 -17.79 7.05
N PHE A 467 19.50 -16.72 6.30
CA PHE A 467 18.94 -16.83 4.98
C PHE A 467 19.56 -15.82 4.03
N VAL A 468 19.63 -16.23 2.78
CA VAL A 468 19.96 -15.37 1.64
C VAL A 468 18.89 -15.61 0.60
N GLN A 469 18.24 -14.55 0.16
CA GLN A 469 17.22 -14.58 -0.89
C GLN A 469 17.58 -13.58 -1.96
N TYR A 470 17.60 -14.00 -3.18
CA TYR A 470 17.69 -13.15 -4.37
C TYR A 470 16.35 -13.14 -5.11
N SER A 471 15.90 -11.95 -5.50
CA SER A 471 14.66 -11.75 -6.25
C SER A 471 14.95 -10.97 -7.53
N TYR A 472 14.44 -11.46 -8.65
CA TYR A 472 14.46 -10.78 -9.94
C TYR A 472 13.03 -10.41 -10.33
N LEU A 473 12.73 -9.11 -10.39
CA LEU A 473 11.40 -8.56 -10.47
C LEU A 473 11.08 -7.83 -11.79
N LYS A 474 12.08 -7.63 -12.65
CA LYS A 474 11.91 -6.91 -13.92
C LYS A 474 10.82 -7.50 -14.83
N PRO A 475 10.73 -8.83 -15.04
CA PRO A 475 9.62 -9.42 -15.77
C PRO A 475 8.35 -9.39 -14.92
N ARG A 476 7.18 -9.51 -15.54
CA ARG A 476 5.93 -9.69 -14.81
C ARG A 476 5.88 -10.97 -13.95
N ASN A 477 6.78 -11.92 -14.19
CA ASN A 477 6.95 -13.08 -13.34
C ASN A 477 8.10 -12.82 -12.38
N ASP A 478 7.80 -12.76 -11.08
CA ASP A 478 8.82 -12.63 -10.04
C ASP A 478 9.55 -13.96 -9.89
N LEU A 479 10.85 -13.94 -10.03
CA LEU A 479 11.70 -15.10 -9.80
C LEU A 479 12.45 -14.92 -8.48
N ASN A 480 12.37 -15.90 -7.58
CA ASN A 480 13.10 -15.89 -6.33
C ASN A 480 13.95 -17.15 -6.20
N VAL A 481 15.18 -16.99 -5.72
CA VAL A 481 16.08 -18.07 -5.34
C VAL A 481 16.53 -17.81 -3.91
N GLY A 482 16.37 -18.79 -3.05
CA GLY A 482 16.70 -18.68 -1.63
C GLY A 482 17.55 -19.86 -1.13
N ILE A 483 18.36 -19.57 -0.13
CA ILE A 483 19.03 -20.56 0.70
C ILE A 483 18.82 -20.13 2.14
N SER A 484 18.33 -21.07 2.97
CA SER A 484 18.14 -20.83 4.37
C SER A 484 18.68 -21.99 5.22
N HIS A 485 19.23 -21.64 6.36
CA HIS A 485 19.62 -22.57 7.41
C HIS A 485 18.87 -22.22 8.68
N THR A 486 18.18 -23.19 9.26
CA THR A 486 17.44 -23.03 10.50
C THR A 486 17.85 -24.12 11.48
N SER A 487 18.06 -23.77 12.73
CA SER A 487 18.42 -24.68 13.80
C SER A 487 17.45 -24.57 14.96
N ASN A 488 16.75 -25.64 15.22
CA ASN A 488 15.76 -25.70 16.31
C ASN A 488 16.21 -26.71 17.37
N ILE A 489 16.03 -26.37 18.64
CA ILE A 489 16.33 -27.24 19.76
C ILE A 489 15.05 -27.48 20.56
N PHE A 490 14.67 -28.73 20.72
CA PHE A 490 13.49 -29.16 21.48
C PHE A 490 13.90 -30.06 22.63
N GLY A 491 13.25 -29.98 23.73
CA GLY A 491 13.44 -30.91 24.83
C GLY A 491 13.70 -30.27 26.19
N SER A 492 14.21 -31.10 27.13
CA SER A 492 14.46 -30.71 28.52
C SER A 492 15.96 -30.69 28.82
N GLN A 493 16.31 -30.35 30.05
CA GLN A 493 17.69 -30.46 30.53
C GLN A 493 18.21 -31.91 30.54
N TRP A 494 17.35 -32.92 30.40
CA TRP A 494 17.72 -34.33 30.45
C TRP A 494 17.98 -34.92 29.08
N ASN A 495 17.19 -34.53 28.12
CA ASN A 495 17.31 -34.91 26.72
C ASN A 495 16.86 -33.76 25.82
N PHE A 496 17.56 -33.51 24.76
CA PHE A 496 17.16 -32.53 23.77
C PHE A 496 17.44 -33.01 22.35
N LEU A 497 16.55 -32.62 21.45
CA LEU A 497 16.59 -32.86 20.04
C LEU A 497 17.06 -31.60 19.34
N ARG A 498 18.13 -31.68 18.55
CA ARG A 498 18.56 -30.58 17.68
C ARG A 498 18.24 -30.89 16.24
N LEU A 499 17.41 -30.08 15.64
CA LEU A 499 17.02 -30.16 14.25
C LEU A 499 17.69 -29.04 13.45
N ARG A 500 18.39 -29.40 12.40
CA ARG A 500 18.98 -28.45 11.45
C ARG A 500 18.39 -28.63 10.08
N TYR A 501 17.96 -27.55 9.48
CA TYR A 501 17.39 -27.49 8.15
C TYR A 501 18.28 -26.65 7.26
N LEU A 502 18.73 -27.19 6.16
CA LEU A 502 19.25 -26.44 5.06
C LEU A 502 18.23 -26.51 3.92
N SER A 503 17.65 -25.40 3.55
CA SER A 503 16.65 -25.34 2.48
C SER A 503 17.19 -24.55 1.30
N MET A 504 16.91 -25.05 0.10
CA MET A 504 17.17 -24.36 -1.16
C MET A 504 15.84 -24.20 -1.87
N ASP A 505 15.46 -22.96 -2.16
CA ASP A 505 14.17 -22.61 -2.70
C ASP A 505 14.31 -21.93 -4.05
N LEU A 506 13.53 -22.40 -5.00
CA LEU A 506 13.30 -21.72 -6.28
C LEU A 506 11.81 -21.45 -6.42
N SER A 507 11.41 -20.20 -6.58
CA SER A 507 10.01 -19.89 -6.80
C SER A 507 9.78 -18.89 -7.91
N VAL A 508 8.67 -19.09 -8.60
CA VAL A 508 8.15 -18.18 -9.61
C VAL A 508 6.76 -17.77 -9.20
N SER A 509 6.51 -16.48 -9.15
CA SER A 509 5.15 -15.98 -8.92
C SER A 509 4.71 -15.05 -10.03
N ARG A 510 3.44 -15.18 -10.43
CA ARG A 510 2.81 -14.35 -11.45
C ARG A 510 1.68 -13.55 -10.84
N PRO A 511 1.82 -12.23 -10.69
CA PRO A 511 0.72 -11.37 -10.34
C PRO A 511 -0.27 -11.29 -11.52
N ILE A 512 -1.53 -11.57 -11.24
CA ILE A 512 -2.64 -11.38 -12.19
C ILE A 512 -3.21 -9.97 -12.03
N SER A 513 -3.27 -9.50 -10.79
CA SER A 513 -3.70 -8.16 -10.40
C SER A 513 -2.94 -7.73 -9.14
N ARG A 514 -3.13 -6.48 -8.74
CA ARG A 514 -2.62 -5.95 -7.46
C ARG A 514 -3.01 -6.81 -6.25
N PHE A 515 -4.15 -7.52 -6.35
CA PHE A 515 -4.72 -8.29 -5.25
C PHE A 515 -4.51 -9.80 -5.37
N GLN A 516 -4.06 -10.29 -6.52
CA GLN A 516 -4.08 -11.72 -6.84
C GLN A 516 -2.81 -12.18 -7.53
N ARG A 517 -2.26 -13.29 -7.06
CA ARG A 517 -1.09 -13.94 -7.68
C ARG A 517 -1.18 -15.45 -7.60
N PHE A 518 -0.58 -16.11 -8.56
CA PHE A 518 -0.26 -17.53 -8.55
C PHE A 518 1.23 -17.71 -8.31
N GLY A 519 1.59 -18.74 -7.56
CA GLY A 519 2.96 -19.11 -7.27
C GLY A 519 3.24 -20.58 -7.56
N PHE A 520 4.44 -20.84 -8.03
CA PHE A 520 5.04 -22.17 -8.10
C PHE A 520 6.34 -22.12 -7.31
N GLY A 521 6.56 -23.09 -6.44
CA GLY A 521 7.79 -23.25 -5.67
C GLY A 521 8.36 -24.64 -5.82
N LEU A 522 9.67 -24.73 -5.83
CA LEU A 522 10.43 -25.98 -5.72
C LEU A 522 11.39 -25.82 -4.56
N THR A 523 11.28 -26.67 -3.56
CA THR A 523 12.09 -26.63 -2.35
C THR A 523 12.81 -27.95 -2.12
N ASN A 524 14.12 -27.87 -1.86
CA ASN A 524 14.93 -29.00 -1.46
C ASN A 524 15.41 -28.80 -0.02
N HIS A 525 15.00 -29.67 0.88
CA HIS A 525 15.39 -29.66 2.29
C HIS A 525 16.41 -30.74 2.57
N PHE A 526 17.48 -30.35 3.25
CA PHE A 526 18.42 -31.25 3.90
C PHE A 526 18.25 -31.08 5.39
N VAL A 527 17.90 -32.14 6.01
CA VAL A 527 17.56 -32.14 7.41
C VAL A 527 18.50 -33.04 8.17
N ASN A 528 19.08 -32.56 9.27
CA ASN A 528 19.86 -33.34 10.20
C ASN A 528 19.27 -33.24 11.58
N SER A 529 18.96 -34.37 12.15
CA SER A 529 18.38 -34.52 13.47
C SER A 529 19.35 -35.21 14.39
N ARG A 530 19.62 -34.62 15.52
CA ARG A 530 20.48 -35.17 16.56
C ARG A 530 19.80 -35.11 17.92
N GLU A 531 19.63 -36.28 18.51
CA GLU A 531 19.14 -36.41 19.89
C GLU A 531 20.31 -36.57 20.84
N TYR A 532 20.28 -35.77 21.91
CA TYR A 532 21.28 -35.77 22.97
C TYR A 532 20.62 -36.14 24.30
N VAL A 533 21.23 -37.11 25.02
CA VAL A 533 20.77 -37.55 26.32
C VAL A 533 21.81 -37.21 27.39
N LEU A 534 21.37 -36.70 28.52
CA LEU A 534 22.25 -36.40 29.64
C LEU A 534 22.74 -37.67 30.30
N VAL A 535 24.04 -37.92 30.25
CA VAL A 535 24.68 -39.11 30.87
C VAL A 535 25.36 -38.76 32.18
N ALA A 536 25.76 -37.52 32.40
CA ALA A 536 26.30 -37.02 33.65
C ALA A 536 26.12 -35.51 33.74
N TYR A 537 26.35 -34.90 34.89
CA TYR A 537 26.18 -33.46 35.09
C TYR A 537 26.87 -32.65 33.97
N ASN A 538 26.09 -31.91 33.18
CA ASN A 538 26.53 -31.17 32.01
C ASN A 538 27.25 -32.00 30.91
N GLN A 539 27.08 -33.30 30.87
CA GLN A 539 27.64 -34.15 29.80
C GLN A 539 26.50 -34.83 29.04
N TYR A 540 26.41 -34.52 27.78
CA TYR A 540 25.42 -35.12 26.88
C TYR A 540 26.09 -36.12 25.95
N SER A 541 25.45 -37.23 25.73
CA SER A 541 25.83 -38.22 24.72
C SER A 541 24.87 -38.16 23.55
N LEU A 542 25.40 -38.31 22.36
CA LEU A 542 24.59 -38.39 21.14
C LEU A 542 23.91 -39.78 21.14
N ALA A 543 22.59 -39.78 21.18
CA ALA A 543 21.77 -40.99 21.14
C ALA A 543 21.33 -41.35 19.74
N VAL A 544 20.93 -40.37 18.95
CA VAL A 544 20.45 -40.54 17.55
C VAL A 544 21.10 -39.51 16.66
N ASP A 545 21.52 -39.85 15.44
CA ASP A 545 21.98 -38.98 14.37
C ASP A 545 21.34 -39.43 13.07
N GLU A 546 20.32 -38.76 12.65
CA GLU A 546 19.58 -39.06 11.43
C GLU A 546 19.64 -37.90 10.44
N SER A 547 19.69 -38.21 9.17
CA SER A 547 19.62 -37.22 8.10
C SER A 547 18.55 -37.60 7.09
N LEU A 548 17.81 -36.60 6.64
CA LEU A 548 16.71 -36.75 5.72
C LEU A 548 16.84 -35.73 4.60
N ARG A 549 16.42 -36.11 3.41
CA ARG A 549 16.34 -35.24 2.26
C ARG A 549 14.91 -35.23 1.74
N LEU A 550 14.44 -34.06 1.35
CA LEU A 550 13.11 -33.88 0.80
C LEU A 550 13.18 -32.91 -0.38
N LEU A 551 12.68 -33.35 -1.51
CA LEU A 551 12.34 -32.45 -2.62
C LEU A 551 10.84 -32.35 -2.73
N SER A 552 10.32 -31.12 -2.75
CA SER A 552 8.89 -30.88 -2.90
C SER A 552 8.62 -29.72 -3.84
N TYR A 553 7.45 -29.75 -4.48
CA TYR A 553 6.95 -28.58 -5.18
C TYR A 553 5.66 -28.10 -4.54
N SER A 554 5.39 -26.79 -4.70
CA SER A 554 4.19 -26.16 -4.21
C SER A 554 3.52 -25.33 -5.30
N LEU A 555 2.20 -25.35 -5.31
CA LEU A 555 1.35 -24.45 -6.08
C LEU A 555 0.57 -23.58 -5.09
N SER A 556 0.57 -22.29 -5.32
CA SER A 556 -0.14 -21.37 -4.43
C SER A 556 -0.99 -20.39 -5.20
N TRP A 557 -2.12 -20.03 -4.63
CA TRP A 557 -2.95 -18.92 -5.05
C TRP A 557 -3.20 -18.03 -3.85
N THR A 558 -2.92 -16.74 -4.02
CA THR A 558 -3.12 -15.74 -2.98
C THR A 558 -4.03 -14.63 -3.51
N TYR A 559 -5.02 -14.27 -2.71
CA TYR A 559 -5.87 -13.11 -2.92
C TYR A 559 -5.87 -12.27 -1.64
N ASP A 560 -5.51 -10.98 -1.73
CA ASP A 560 -5.47 -10.07 -0.60
C ASP A 560 -5.90 -8.66 -1.06
N ASN A 561 -7.11 -8.25 -0.71
CA ASN A 561 -7.60 -6.89 -0.87
C ASN A 561 -7.96 -6.28 0.49
N SER A 562 -7.34 -6.75 1.56
CA SER A 562 -7.61 -6.27 2.90
C SER A 562 -7.14 -4.82 3.09
N GLN A 563 -7.98 -4.04 3.75
CA GLN A 563 -7.64 -2.70 4.19
C GLN A 563 -7.17 -2.73 5.65
N TRP A 564 -5.97 -2.24 5.87
CA TRP A 564 -5.39 -2.17 7.20
C TRP A 564 -5.94 -0.98 7.98
N GLY A 565 -6.32 -1.25 9.22
CA GLY A 565 -6.57 -0.24 10.24
C GLY A 565 -5.31 0.04 11.05
N PHE A 566 -5.48 0.69 12.19
CA PHE A 566 -4.35 1.09 13.05
C PHE A 566 -3.61 -0.10 13.68
N THR A 567 -4.31 -1.19 14.00
CA THR A 567 -3.74 -2.37 14.68
C THR A 567 -3.84 -3.65 13.88
N SER A 568 -4.78 -3.73 12.93
CA SER A 568 -5.09 -4.96 12.21
C SER A 568 -5.94 -4.67 10.96
N PRO A 569 -6.09 -5.63 10.02
CA PRO A 569 -7.01 -5.48 8.91
C PRO A 569 -8.44 -5.24 9.38
N SER A 570 -9.11 -4.25 8.80
CA SER A 570 -10.45 -3.80 9.20
C SER A 570 -11.55 -4.12 8.18
N ASP A 571 -11.21 -4.26 6.90
CA ASP A 571 -12.14 -4.60 5.83
C ASP A 571 -11.43 -5.42 4.74
N GLY A 572 -12.18 -6.13 3.91
CA GLY A 572 -11.65 -6.88 2.78
C GLY A 572 -11.52 -8.40 3.03
N TRP A 573 -10.76 -9.04 2.16
CA TRP A 573 -10.48 -10.47 2.16
C TRP A 573 -8.98 -10.74 2.12
N ARG A 574 -8.55 -11.80 2.81
CA ARG A 574 -7.25 -12.45 2.59
C ARG A 574 -7.49 -13.93 2.43
N THR A 575 -7.07 -14.49 1.32
CA THR A 575 -7.25 -15.92 1.04
C THR A 575 -5.96 -16.48 0.48
N ASN A 576 -5.56 -17.63 0.98
CA ASN A 576 -4.44 -18.40 0.47
C ASN A 576 -4.88 -19.84 0.28
N ALA A 577 -4.58 -20.41 -0.88
CA ALA A 577 -4.71 -21.82 -1.14
C ALA A 577 -3.34 -22.35 -1.57
N MET A 578 -2.89 -23.42 -0.97
CA MET A 578 -1.61 -24.04 -1.23
C MET A 578 -1.75 -25.54 -1.40
N PHE A 579 -1.13 -26.07 -2.43
CA PHE A 579 -0.93 -27.49 -2.65
C PHE A 579 0.58 -27.76 -2.62
N THR A 580 1.01 -28.74 -1.83
CA THR A 580 2.40 -29.18 -1.75
C THR A 580 2.49 -30.67 -1.95
N GLN A 581 3.43 -31.12 -2.76
CA GLN A 581 3.68 -32.54 -2.97
C GLN A 581 5.18 -32.82 -2.91
N SER A 582 5.55 -33.88 -2.21
CA SER A 582 6.89 -34.45 -2.28
C SER A 582 7.14 -35.13 -3.62
N LEU A 583 8.38 -35.10 -4.07
CA LEU A 583 8.83 -35.78 -5.29
C LEU A 583 9.77 -36.93 -4.89
N ASP A 584 9.42 -38.13 -5.26
CA ASP A 584 10.30 -39.29 -5.13
C ASP A 584 11.30 -39.32 -6.31
N LEU A 585 12.19 -38.32 -6.26
CA LEU A 585 13.31 -38.24 -7.19
C LEU A 585 14.62 -38.45 -6.38
N PHE A 586 15.57 -39.16 -6.96
CA PHE A 586 16.90 -39.40 -6.35
C PHE A 586 16.88 -40.18 -5.00
N GLY A 587 15.84 -40.99 -4.74
CA GLY A 587 15.74 -41.82 -3.55
C GLY A 587 15.33 -41.08 -2.29
N TYR A 588 14.56 -40.01 -2.42
CA TYR A 588 13.94 -39.31 -1.31
C TYR A 588 12.78 -40.14 -0.75
N PRO A 589 12.79 -40.53 0.55
CA PRO A 589 11.91 -41.56 1.08
C PRO A 589 10.49 -41.10 1.43
N LEU A 590 10.17 -39.85 1.25
CA LEU A 590 8.91 -39.27 1.74
C LEU A 590 7.87 -39.14 0.65
N ASP A 591 6.68 -39.64 0.89
CA ASP A 591 5.51 -39.50 0.01
C ASP A 591 4.37 -38.80 0.75
N PHE A 592 4.09 -37.55 0.36
CA PHE A 592 2.92 -36.84 0.84
C PHE A 592 2.38 -35.84 -0.19
N LYS A 593 1.09 -35.53 -0.05
CA LYS A 593 0.35 -34.51 -0.80
C LYS A 593 -0.50 -33.73 0.20
N THR A 594 -0.22 -32.45 0.33
CA THR A 594 -0.90 -31.58 1.31
C THR A 594 -1.65 -30.47 0.59
N VAL A 595 -2.90 -30.29 0.98
CA VAL A 595 -3.71 -29.13 0.62
C VAL A 595 -3.97 -28.31 1.85
N LEU A 596 -3.76 -27.00 1.75
CA LEU A 596 -4.04 -26.04 2.79
C LEU A 596 -4.84 -24.87 2.22
N PHE A 597 -5.88 -24.46 2.93
CA PHE A 597 -6.71 -23.31 2.56
C PHE A 597 -6.91 -22.43 3.80
N ASP A 598 -6.66 -21.13 3.69
CA ASP A 598 -6.85 -20.12 4.74
C ASP A 598 -7.63 -18.95 4.14
N ALA A 599 -8.84 -18.73 4.57
CA ALA A 599 -9.68 -17.62 4.15
C ALA A 599 -10.01 -16.73 5.36
N ARG A 600 -9.81 -15.42 5.17
CA ARG A 600 -10.09 -14.41 6.18
C ARG A 600 -10.97 -13.34 5.58
N ARG A 601 -11.99 -12.95 6.32
CA ARG A 601 -12.91 -11.89 5.94
C ARG A 601 -12.97 -10.86 7.04
N TYR A 602 -12.81 -9.60 6.68
CA TYR A 602 -12.91 -8.46 7.57
C TYR A 602 -14.11 -7.61 7.15
N PHE A 603 -14.89 -7.16 8.12
CA PHE A 603 -16.07 -6.31 7.92
C PHE A 603 -15.94 -5.09 8.81
N ARG A 604 -15.88 -3.92 8.22
CA ARG A 604 -15.92 -2.67 8.95
C ARG A 604 -17.38 -2.24 9.15
N VAL A 605 -17.75 -1.97 10.39
CA VAL A 605 -19.06 -1.45 10.77
C VAL A 605 -18.88 -0.04 11.29
N GLY A 606 -19.33 0.93 10.50
CA GLY A 606 -18.97 2.32 10.75
C GLY A 606 -17.45 2.52 10.62
N ARG A 607 -16.85 3.35 11.48
CA ARG A 607 -15.42 3.68 11.40
C ARG A 607 -14.57 3.01 12.46
N LEU A 608 -15.18 2.69 13.58
CA LEU A 608 -14.47 2.32 14.81
C LEU A 608 -14.60 0.83 15.13
N TYR A 609 -15.56 0.14 14.51
CA TYR A 609 -15.85 -1.26 14.79
C TYR A 609 -15.53 -2.14 13.59
N SER A 610 -15.01 -3.33 13.85
CA SER A 610 -14.82 -4.32 12.80
C SER A 610 -15.03 -5.73 13.34
N PHE A 611 -15.47 -6.62 12.45
CA PHE A 611 -15.49 -8.06 12.67
C PHE A 611 -14.43 -8.71 11.82
N ALA A 612 -13.73 -9.69 12.35
CA ALA A 612 -12.79 -10.53 11.62
C ALA A 612 -13.20 -12.00 11.76
N PHE A 613 -13.22 -12.70 10.64
CA PHE A 613 -13.51 -14.11 10.54
C PHE A 613 -12.39 -14.80 9.81
N ARG A 614 -11.94 -15.92 10.32
CA ARG A 614 -10.99 -16.81 9.67
C ARG A 614 -11.56 -18.20 9.59
N ALA A 615 -11.43 -18.84 8.47
CA ALA A 615 -11.65 -20.27 8.29
C ALA A 615 -10.44 -20.86 7.59
N MET A 616 -9.82 -21.83 8.21
CA MET A 616 -8.65 -22.53 7.69
C MET A 616 -8.94 -24.02 7.70
N GLY A 617 -8.54 -24.72 6.66
CA GLY A 617 -8.65 -26.15 6.59
C GLY A 617 -7.50 -26.76 5.80
N GLY A 618 -7.14 -27.98 6.12
CA GLY A 618 -6.09 -28.70 5.45
C GLY A 618 -6.20 -30.21 5.59
N PHE A 619 -5.60 -30.90 4.67
CA PHE A 619 -5.41 -32.35 4.74
C PHE A 619 -4.12 -32.77 4.05
N SER A 620 -3.53 -33.83 4.54
CA SER A 620 -2.34 -34.46 3.96
C SER A 620 -2.59 -35.95 3.74
N LEU A 621 -2.14 -36.45 2.61
CA LEU A 621 -2.29 -37.81 2.15
C LEU A 621 -0.94 -38.36 1.69
N GLY A 622 -0.74 -39.68 1.69
CA GLY A 622 0.46 -40.38 1.23
C GLY A 622 0.92 -41.43 2.24
N ALA A 623 2.08 -42.02 2.00
CA ALA A 623 2.66 -42.98 2.94
C ALA A 623 3.25 -42.29 4.20
N ASN A 624 3.63 -41.00 4.05
CA ASN A 624 4.18 -40.16 5.13
C ASN A 624 3.43 -38.82 5.16
N PRO A 625 2.13 -38.76 5.50
CA PRO A 625 1.37 -37.54 5.46
C PRO A 625 1.92 -36.51 6.47
N GLN A 626 1.89 -35.23 6.12
CA GLN A 626 2.24 -34.16 7.05
C GLN A 626 1.21 -34.08 8.15
N ARG A 627 1.64 -33.79 9.36
CA ARG A 627 0.77 -33.57 10.51
C ARG A 627 0.52 -32.08 10.72
N PHE A 628 -0.69 -31.75 11.12
CA PHE A 628 -1.09 -30.42 11.51
C PHE A 628 -1.17 -30.36 13.04
N PHE A 629 -0.49 -29.36 13.60
CA PHE A 629 -0.51 -29.08 15.04
C PHE A 629 -1.38 -27.87 15.32
N LEU A 630 -2.41 -28.06 16.11
CA LEU A 630 -3.43 -27.08 16.40
C LEU A 630 -3.39 -26.69 17.90
N GLY A 631 -3.45 -25.39 18.17
CA GLY A 631 -3.49 -24.84 19.53
C GLY A 631 -2.30 -23.92 19.83
N GLY A 632 -2.49 -23.05 20.82
CA GLY A 632 -1.51 -22.08 21.27
C GLY A 632 -1.65 -20.70 20.62
N THR A 633 -0.70 -19.84 20.89
CA THR A 633 -0.64 -18.43 20.42
C THR A 633 0.72 -18.15 19.81
N GLN A 634 0.74 -17.47 18.67
CA GLN A 634 1.99 -17.07 18.02
C GLN A 634 2.67 -15.90 18.74
N ASN A 635 4.01 -15.92 18.74
CA ASN A 635 4.88 -14.83 19.22
C ASN A 635 4.56 -14.38 20.65
N TRP A 636 4.17 -15.30 21.51
CA TRP A 636 3.93 -15.05 22.92
C TRP A 636 5.24 -14.80 23.68
N LEU A 637 5.25 -13.75 24.50
CA LEU A 637 6.36 -13.42 25.39
C LEU A 637 6.15 -14.00 26.78
N PHE A 638 4.91 -13.91 27.29
CA PHE A 638 4.49 -14.40 28.58
C PHE A 638 3.11 -15.04 28.47
N GLY A 639 2.92 -16.13 29.20
CA GLY A 639 1.63 -16.79 29.25
C GLY A 639 1.50 -17.65 30.50
N THR A 640 0.36 -17.61 31.17
CA THR A 640 0.09 -18.42 32.37
C THR A 640 -0.30 -19.85 32.02
N GLY A 641 -0.85 -20.11 30.86
CA GLY A 641 -1.28 -21.42 30.40
C GLY A 641 -0.17 -22.43 30.17
N TYR A 642 1.07 -21.96 30.14
CA TYR A 642 2.27 -22.83 29.96
C TYR A 642 3.08 -23.04 31.21
N THR A 643 2.69 -22.42 32.33
CA THR A 643 3.48 -22.41 33.59
C THR A 643 2.87 -23.25 34.71
N ASP A 644 1.60 -23.62 34.66
CA ASP A 644 1.02 -24.56 35.59
C ASP A 644 1.51 -26.00 35.26
N GLY A 645 2.07 -26.72 36.18
CA GLY A 645 2.79 -27.97 35.97
C GLY A 645 2.17 -29.04 35.07
N LYS A 646 0.96 -28.82 34.55
CA LYS A 646 0.28 -29.71 33.58
C LYS A 646 0.33 -29.17 32.14
N ARG A 647 0.74 -27.89 31.95
CA ARG A 647 0.70 -27.20 30.65
C ARG A 647 2.06 -26.62 30.22
N ASP A 648 3.14 -26.95 30.96
CA ASP A 648 4.49 -26.51 30.62
C ASP A 648 5.04 -27.34 29.45
N PRO A 649 5.33 -26.71 28.27
CA PRO A 649 5.98 -27.43 27.17
C PRO A 649 7.30 -28.08 27.55
N ALA A 650 8.00 -27.55 28.55
CA ALA A 650 9.24 -28.14 29.10
C ALA A 650 9.00 -29.39 29.95
N ARG A 651 7.75 -29.68 30.28
CA ARG A 651 7.36 -30.85 31.11
C ARG A 651 6.57 -31.93 30.35
N TRP A 652 6.59 -31.90 29.03
CA TRP A 652 5.92 -32.86 28.18
C TRP A 652 6.33 -34.34 28.46
N ASN A 653 7.36 -34.54 29.23
CA ASN A 653 7.87 -35.88 29.59
C ASN A 653 7.13 -36.59 30.74
N ASN A 654 6.09 -36.02 31.34
CA ASN A 654 5.45 -36.60 32.52
C ASN A 654 3.94 -36.83 32.42
N ASP A 655 3.32 -36.53 31.29
CA ASP A 655 1.90 -36.86 31.08
C ASP A 655 1.76 -38.13 30.20
N GLU A 656 0.85 -39.03 30.59
CA GLU A 656 0.49 -40.24 29.84
C GLU A 656 -0.11 -39.94 28.44
N ASP A 657 -0.36 -38.68 28.12
CA ASP A 657 -0.77 -38.20 26.78
C ASP A 657 0.41 -37.80 25.86
N ALA A 658 1.62 -38.11 26.28
CA ALA A 658 2.85 -37.72 25.57
C ALA A 658 3.26 -38.70 24.45
N ASP A 659 2.33 -39.41 23.85
CA ASP A 659 2.58 -40.32 22.72
C ASP A 659 3.25 -39.67 21.50
N ILE A 660 3.19 -38.34 21.42
CA ILE A 660 3.88 -37.58 20.34
C ILE A 660 5.41 -37.59 20.57
N TRP A 661 5.85 -37.77 21.83
CA TRP A 661 7.25 -37.65 22.25
C TRP A 661 7.84 -38.95 22.76
N ASP A 662 7.19 -40.07 22.48
CA ASP A 662 7.72 -41.38 22.89
C ASP A 662 8.88 -41.79 21.97
N SER A 663 10.07 -41.96 22.58
CA SER A 663 11.33 -42.29 21.92
C SER A 663 11.39 -43.69 21.29
N GLU A 664 10.40 -44.56 21.58
CA GLU A 664 10.33 -45.88 20.96
C GLU A 664 9.75 -45.85 19.52
N ASN A 665 9.15 -44.74 19.12
CA ASN A 665 8.59 -44.60 17.80
C ASN A 665 9.56 -43.88 16.86
N SER A 666 10.32 -44.61 16.07
CA SER A 666 11.35 -44.10 15.13
C SER A 666 10.80 -43.19 14.03
N ASN A 667 9.49 -43.01 13.96
CA ASN A 667 8.83 -42.06 13.02
C ASN A 667 8.68 -40.66 13.59
N TYR A 668 8.92 -40.48 14.86
CA TYR A 668 8.79 -39.23 15.60
C TYR A 668 9.41 -37.99 14.91
N LEU A 669 10.65 -38.14 14.50
CA LEU A 669 11.36 -37.02 13.83
C LEU A 669 10.79 -36.68 12.47
N LYS A 670 10.28 -37.65 11.73
CA LYS A 670 9.62 -37.45 10.45
C LYS A 670 8.32 -36.68 10.66
N ASP A 671 7.57 -36.95 11.69
CA ASP A 671 6.32 -36.28 11.99
C ASP A 671 6.57 -34.83 12.41
N LEU A 672 7.54 -34.54 13.23
CA LEU A 672 7.89 -33.19 13.64
C LEU A 672 8.41 -32.34 12.50
N TYR A 673 9.21 -32.93 11.62
CA TYR A 673 9.80 -32.26 10.47
C TYR A 673 8.82 -31.72 9.48
N PHE A 674 7.75 -32.47 9.26
CA PHE A 674 6.73 -32.15 8.26
C PHE A 674 5.48 -31.60 8.90
N SER A 675 5.57 -31.24 10.17
CA SER A 675 4.44 -30.68 10.89
C SER A 675 4.15 -29.24 10.43
N ILE A 676 2.88 -28.93 10.31
CA ILE A 676 2.38 -27.59 10.01
C ILE A 676 1.71 -27.07 11.28
N PHE A 677 2.27 -26.03 11.86
CA PHE A 677 1.68 -25.38 13.03
C PHE A 677 0.52 -24.50 12.59
N VAL A 678 -0.69 -24.88 12.96
CA VAL A 678 -1.92 -24.16 12.66
C VAL A 678 -2.35 -23.41 13.91
N LEU A 679 -1.77 -22.26 14.09
CA LEU A 679 -2.08 -21.34 15.18
C LEU A 679 -2.89 -20.17 14.63
N PRO A 680 -3.62 -19.41 15.48
CA PRO A 680 -3.82 -19.58 16.92
C PRO A 680 -5.16 -20.23 17.29
N ILE A 681 -5.19 -20.95 18.42
CA ILE A 681 -6.36 -21.13 19.28
C ILE A 681 -5.94 -20.63 20.67
N ARG A 682 -6.28 -19.40 20.98
CA ARG A 682 -5.89 -18.70 22.21
C ARG A 682 -6.60 -19.30 23.40
N GLY A 683 -5.88 -19.68 24.44
CA GLY A 683 -6.44 -20.38 25.60
C GLY A 683 -6.32 -21.89 25.56
N ALA A 684 -6.05 -22.49 24.40
CA ALA A 684 -5.69 -23.87 24.27
C ALA A 684 -4.19 -24.09 24.54
N ARG A 685 -3.79 -25.30 24.89
CA ARG A 685 -2.38 -25.68 25.00
C ARG A 685 -1.68 -25.56 23.64
N LEU A 686 -0.38 -25.36 23.66
CA LEU A 686 0.41 -25.50 22.45
C LEU A 686 0.32 -26.97 21.98
N VAL A 687 -0.02 -27.19 20.69
CA VAL A 687 -0.23 -28.53 20.14
C VAL A 687 -1.32 -29.33 20.88
N GLU A 688 -2.41 -28.66 21.26
CA GLU A 688 -3.56 -29.30 21.94
C GLU A 688 -4.13 -30.47 21.15
N LYS A 689 -4.19 -30.31 19.82
CA LYS A 689 -4.65 -31.34 18.88
C LYS A 689 -3.68 -31.49 17.73
N ASN A 690 -3.57 -32.69 17.21
CA ASN A 690 -2.75 -32.97 16.04
C ASN A 690 -3.42 -34.04 15.16
N GLY A 691 -3.08 -34.01 13.87
CA GLY A 691 -3.60 -35.02 12.91
C GLY A 691 -3.18 -34.66 11.47
N THR A 692 -3.54 -35.53 10.57
CA THR A 692 -3.30 -35.35 9.12
C THR A 692 -4.38 -34.52 8.43
N LYS A 693 -5.44 -34.17 9.15
CA LYS A 693 -6.53 -33.28 8.74
C LYS A 693 -6.74 -32.24 9.80
N VAL A 694 -7.09 -31.02 9.37
CA VAL A 694 -7.28 -29.90 10.30
C VAL A 694 -8.39 -28.97 9.81
N PHE A 695 -9.07 -28.37 10.78
CA PHE A 695 -10.00 -27.28 10.58
C PHE A 695 -9.87 -26.28 11.72
N LEU A 696 -9.87 -24.98 11.39
CA LEU A 696 -9.76 -23.89 12.38
C LEU A 696 -10.68 -22.76 11.98
N THR A 697 -11.37 -22.18 12.96
CA THR A 697 -12.11 -20.92 12.82
C THR A 697 -11.77 -19.98 13.94
N ASN A 698 -11.62 -18.69 13.58
CA ASN A 698 -11.47 -17.61 14.56
C ASN A 698 -12.50 -16.53 14.24
N TYR A 699 -13.13 -16.02 15.28
CA TYR A 699 -14.11 -14.93 15.20
C TYR A 699 -13.68 -13.84 16.15
N GLU A 700 -13.62 -12.61 15.67
CA GLU A 700 -13.28 -11.46 16.50
C GLU A 700 -14.25 -10.31 16.27
N PHE A 701 -14.65 -9.69 17.36
CA PHE A 701 -15.27 -8.37 17.37
C PHE A 701 -14.27 -7.36 17.94
N ARG A 702 -13.95 -6.35 17.15
CA ARG A 702 -12.94 -5.33 17.44
C ARG A 702 -13.61 -3.99 17.62
N PHE A 703 -13.23 -3.28 18.70
CA PHE A 703 -13.84 -2.01 19.08
C PHE A 703 -12.80 -1.05 19.68
N PRO A 704 -12.99 0.27 19.61
CA PRO A 704 -12.14 1.23 20.30
C PRO A 704 -12.32 1.07 21.81
N PHE A 705 -11.24 0.82 22.53
CA PHE A 705 -11.27 0.66 23.98
C PHE A 705 -10.80 1.94 24.67
N VAL A 706 -9.66 2.48 24.28
CA VAL A 706 -9.13 3.75 24.80
C VAL A 706 -8.59 4.57 23.62
N ASN A 707 -9.10 5.78 23.41
CA ASN A 707 -8.64 6.65 22.35
C ASN A 707 -7.27 7.24 22.66
N TYR A 708 -7.06 7.71 23.89
CA TYR A 708 -5.80 8.28 24.34
C TYR A 708 -5.52 7.87 25.79
N LEU A 709 -4.31 7.35 26.03
CA LEU A 709 -3.78 7.05 27.35
C LEU A 709 -2.50 7.85 27.53
N ALA A 710 -2.54 8.91 28.32
CA ALA A 710 -1.34 9.67 28.67
C ALA A 710 -0.75 9.12 29.96
N LEU A 711 0.45 8.62 29.89
CA LEU A 711 1.23 8.16 31.04
C LEU A 711 2.18 9.28 31.46
N GLY A 712 2.21 9.58 32.77
CA GLY A 712 3.13 10.54 33.37
C GLY A 712 4.48 9.92 33.73
N PHE A 713 5.04 10.34 34.89
CA PHE A 713 6.26 9.73 35.40
C PHE A 713 6.04 8.21 35.73
N PRO A 714 7.01 7.30 35.47
CA PRO A 714 8.37 7.56 34.98
C PRO A 714 8.50 7.69 33.45
N LEU A 715 7.52 7.23 32.72
CA LEU A 715 7.51 7.26 31.25
C LEU A 715 6.47 8.27 30.75
N ARG A 716 6.91 9.39 30.21
CA ARG A 716 6.01 10.34 29.55
C ARG A 716 5.70 9.85 28.14
N VAL A 717 4.65 9.07 28.00
CA VAL A 717 4.21 8.49 26.73
C VAL A 717 2.73 8.73 26.55
N ILE A 718 2.35 9.11 25.34
CA ILE A 718 0.95 9.15 24.91
C ILE A 718 0.72 7.94 24.00
N LEU A 719 -0.13 7.02 24.46
CA LEU A 719 -0.56 5.86 23.70
C LEU A 719 -1.94 6.16 23.11
N GLY A 720 -2.09 6.06 21.80
CA GLY A 720 -3.35 6.32 21.12
C GLY A 720 -4.00 5.05 20.59
N ASN A 721 -5.31 5.10 20.40
CA ASN A 721 -6.09 4.09 19.68
C ASN A 721 -5.89 2.64 20.18
N ILE A 722 -5.97 2.42 21.49
CA ILE A 722 -5.95 1.06 22.05
C ILE A 722 -7.25 0.37 21.66
N GLN A 723 -7.14 -0.73 20.92
CA GLN A 723 -8.27 -1.51 20.44
C GLN A 723 -8.60 -2.65 21.40
N GLY A 724 -9.87 -2.82 21.75
CA GLY A 724 -10.41 -3.98 22.43
C GLY A 724 -10.83 -5.05 21.43
N VAL A 725 -10.69 -6.32 21.82
CA VAL A 725 -11.07 -7.48 21.01
C VAL A 725 -11.84 -8.46 21.89
N LEU A 726 -12.99 -8.94 21.42
CA LEU A 726 -13.66 -10.14 21.94
C LEU A 726 -13.50 -11.23 20.89
N PHE A 727 -13.18 -12.45 21.31
CA PHE A 727 -12.93 -13.52 20.38
C PHE A 727 -13.48 -14.88 20.80
N ILE A 728 -13.73 -15.70 19.79
CA ILE A 728 -14.03 -17.13 19.90
C ILE A 728 -13.15 -17.83 18.87
N ASP A 729 -12.36 -18.79 19.34
CA ASP A 729 -11.54 -19.65 18.50
C ASP A 729 -12.02 -21.08 18.63
N ALA A 730 -12.12 -21.82 17.52
CA ALA A 730 -12.50 -23.22 17.53
C ALA A 730 -11.80 -23.98 16.41
N GLY A 731 -11.46 -25.23 16.66
CA GLY A 731 -10.81 -26.05 15.66
C GLY A 731 -10.79 -27.53 16.00
N ALA A 732 -10.31 -28.30 15.05
CA ALA A 732 -10.16 -29.74 15.18
C ALA A 732 -8.96 -30.21 14.38
N ALA A 733 -8.25 -31.23 14.88
CA ALA A 733 -7.25 -31.94 14.12
C ALA A 733 -7.37 -33.45 14.40
N TRP A 734 -7.37 -34.26 13.33
CA TRP A 734 -7.63 -35.71 13.41
C TRP A 734 -6.95 -36.47 12.29
N ASP A 735 -6.84 -37.77 12.43
CA ASP A 735 -6.28 -38.66 11.41
C ASP A 735 -7.38 -39.24 10.51
N ASP A 736 -7.98 -40.38 10.84
CA ASP A 736 -8.89 -41.10 9.95
C ASP A 736 -10.33 -40.62 10.06
N ASN A 737 -10.94 -40.78 11.22
CA ASN A 737 -12.35 -40.48 11.48
C ASN A 737 -12.43 -39.38 12.54
N PHE A 738 -13.07 -38.29 12.19
CA PHE A 738 -13.34 -37.22 13.13
C PHE A 738 -14.25 -37.69 14.28
N GLN A 739 -13.80 -37.54 15.51
CA GLN A 739 -14.55 -37.82 16.73
C GLN A 739 -14.84 -36.51 17.47
N PHE A 740 -16.06 -36.04 17.41
CA PHE A 740 -16.43 -34.80 18.09
C PHE A 740 -16.30 -34.90 19.61
N ARG A 741 -16.61 -36.11 20.17
CA ARG A 741 -16.58 -36.38 21.61
C ARG A 741 -16.15 -37.82 21.88
N SER A 742 -15.46 -38.04 22.98
CA SER A 742 -15.17 -39.34 23.52
C SER A 742 -15.56 -39.40 25.01
N THR A 743 -15.72 -40.61 25.52
CA THR A 743 -15.98 -40.85 26.94
C THR A 743 -14.75 -41.48 27.53
N ASP A 744 -14.17 -40.81 28.49
CA ASP A 744 -13.03 -41.35 29.25
C ASP A 744 -13.46 -42.63 29.96
N PRO A 745 -12.81 -43.77 29.70
CA PRO A 745 -13.20 -45.07 30.29
C PRO A 745 -12.95 -45.14 31.80
N VAL A 746 -12.08 -44.29 32.37
CA VAL A 746 -11.73 -44.27 33.80
C VAL A 746 -12.70 -43.38 34.59
N THR A 747 -12.95 -42.17 34.09
CA THR A 747 -13.80 -41.22 34.81
C THR A 747 -15.26 -41.32 34.41
N GLY A 748 -15.60 -41.93 33.27
CA GLY A 748 -16.92 -41.96 32.69
C GLY A 748 -17.44 -40.64 32.18
N LEU A 749 -16.58 -39.59 32.12
CA LEU A 749 -16.93 -38.27 31.64
C LEU A 749 -16.79 -38.21 30.13
N THR A 750 -17.74 -37.57 29.48
CA THR A 750 -17.71 -37.35 28.04
C THR A 750 -17.24 -35.92 27.73
N ASP A 751 -16.18 -35.75 26.99
CA ASP A 751 -15.65 -34.44 26.60
C ASP A 751 -15.32 -34.40 25.09
N PHE A 752 -14.87 -33.21 24.60
CA PHE A 752 -14.40 -33.06 23.22
C PHE A 752 -13.15 -33.94 23.02
N ASP A 753 -13.13 -34.62 21.87
CA ASP A 753 -12.00 -35.47 21.49
C ASP A 753 -11.10 -34.70 20.52
N ASP A 754 -11.36 -34.76 19.20
CA ASP A 754 -10.56 -34.07 18.17
C ASP A 754 -10.79 -32.55 18.14
N PHE A 755 -11.80 -32.07 18.85
CA PHE A 755 -12.27 -30.68 18.80
C PHE A 755 -11.79 -29.88 20.02
N VAL A 756 -11.52 -28.58 19.81
CA VAL A 756 -11.22 -27.61 20.86
C VAL A 756 -11.93 -26.29 20.57
N ALA A 757 -12.46 -25.66 21.60
CA ALA A 757 -13.12 -24.36 21.51
C ALA A 757 -12.72 -23.47 22.70
N THR A 758 -12.45 -22.22 22.40
CA THR A 758 -12.00 -21.24 23.40
C THR A 758 -12.71 -19.91 23.18
N TYR A 759 -12.75 -19.08 24.21
CA TYR A 759 -13.27 -17.72 24.11
C TYR A 759 -12.47 -16.78 25.03
N GLY A 760 -12.49 -15.50 24.69
CA GLY A 760 -11.75 -14.53 25.49
C GLY A 760 -11.91 -13.09 25.03
N ALA A 761 -11.11 -12.25 25.69
CA ALA A 761 -11.01 -10.84 25.39
C ALA A 761 -9.53 -10.42 25.36
N GLY A 762 -9.24 -9.37 24.61
CA GLY A 762 -7.89 -8.86 24.49
C GLY A 762 -7.80 -7.37 24.20
N LEU A 763 -6.57 -6.86 24.30
CA LEU A 763 -6.22 -5.49 23.95
C LEU A 763 -5.09 -5.49 22.92
N ARG A 764 -5.13 -4.50 22.04
CA ARG A 764 -4.13 -4.31 20.98
C ARG A 764 -3.58 -2.89 21.08
N LEU A 765 -2.29 -2.80 21.27
CA LEU A 765 -1.55 -1.55 21.42
C LEU A 765 -0.50 -1.44 20.32
N ASN A 766 -0.66 -0.48 19.44
CA ASN A 766 0.35 -0.17 18.41
C ASN A 766 1.35 0.82 18.99
N ILE A 767 2.62 0.42 19.06
CA ILE A 767 3.74 1.25 19.54
C ILE A 767 4.62 1.77 18.39
N GLY A 768 4.12 1.72 17.16
CA GLY A 768 4.81 2.18 15.96
C GLY A 768 5.60 1.07 15.25
N TYR A 769 6.45 0.37 15.96
CA TYR A 769 7.30 -0.70 15.39
C TYR A 769 6.63 -2.07 15.42
N THR A 770 5.76 -2.29 16.40
CA THR A 770 5.05 -3.55 16.56
C THR A 770 3.74 -3.34 17.31
N ILE A 771 2.90 -4.34 17.30
CA ILE A 771 1.67 -4.39 18.07
C ILE A 771 1.86 -5.31 19.26
N ILE A 772 1.59 -4.80 20.45
CA ILE A 772 1.54 -5.59 21.67
C ILE A 772 0.10 -6.07 21.84
N ARG A 773 -0.05 -7.36 22.02
CA ARG A 773 -1.32 -8.01 22.28
C ARG A 773 -1.37 -8.52 23.72
N PHE A 774 -2.46 -8.21 24.40
CA PHE A 774 -2.79 -8.76 25.71
C PHE A 774 -4.07 -9.57 25.53
N ASP A 775 -4.04 -10.85 25.79
CA ASP A 775 -5.20 -11.74 25.67
C ASP A 775 -5.46 -12.46 26.98
N ALA A 776 -6.74 -12.54 27.33
CA ALA A 776 -7.26 -13.38 28.39
C ALA A 776 -8.27 -14.36 27.77
N ALA A 777 -8.05 -15.64 27.93
CA ALA A 777 -8.84 -16.68 27.27
C ALA A 777 -9.20 -17.81 28.25
N LYS A 778 -10.27 -18.51 27.93
CA LYS A 778 -10.69 -19.75 28.58
C LYS A 778 -10.89 -20.84 27.54
N ASP A 779 -10.44 -22.02 27.87
CA ASP A 779 -10.82 -23.22 27.17
C ASP A 779 -12.22 -23.66 27.63
N TYR A 780 -13.04 -24.09 26.70
CA TYR A 780 -14.40 -24.56 26.93
C TYR A 780 -14.50 -26.06 26.71
N THR A 781 -14.88 -26.79 27.77
CA THR A 781 -15.14 -28.21 27.74
C THR A 781 -16.65 -28.48 27.87
N MET A 782 -17.11 -29.70 27.63
CA MET A 782 -18.53 -30.06 27.84
C MET A 782 -18.97 -29.97 29.33
N HIS A 783 -18.05 -29.87 30.26
CA HIS A 783 -18.26 -29.81 31.71
C HIS A 783 -18.07 -28.42 32.30
N GLY A 784 -17.62 -27.44 31.50
CA GLY A 784 -17.39 -26.08 31.96
C GLY A 784 -16.24 -25.40 31.22
N SER A 785 -15.67 -24.41 31.83
CA SER A 785 -14.53 -23.65 31.28
C SER A 785 -13.35 -23.75 32.22
N SER A 786 -12.16 -23.72 31.62
CA SER A 786 -10.89 -23.66 32.39
C SER A 786 -10.79 -22.36 33.18
N ASP A 787 -9.75 -22.22 33.97
CA ASP A 787 -9.33 -20.96 34.56
C ASP A 787 -8.87 -19.99 33.47
N TRP A 788 -8.82 -18.69 33.80
CA TRP A 788 -8.34 -17.68 32.85
C TRP A 788 -6.86 -17.88 32.56
N GLN A 789 -6.54 -17.93 31.25
CA GLN A 789 -5.18 -17.95 30.74
C GLN A 789 -4.85 -16.57 30.20
N TYR A 790 -3.69 -16.02 30.55
CA TYR A 790 -3.27 -14.68 30.15
C TYR A 790 -2.04 -14.77 29.26
N TYR A 791 -2.04 -14.01 28.15
CA TYR A 791 -0.95 -13.99 27.20
C TYR A 791 -0.54 -12.58 26.89
N ILE A 792 0.77 -12.35 26.76
CA ILE A 792 1.34 -11.17 26.15
C ILE A 792 2.09 -11.66 24.92
N SER A 793 1.73 -11.12 23.76
CA SER A 793 2.34 -11.52 22.50
C SER A 793 2.59 -10.32 21.60
N LEU A 794 3.44 -10.50 20.59
CA LEU A 794 3.80 -9.46 19.64
C LEU A 794 3.24 -9.75 18.25
N GLY A 795 3.02 -8.69 17.47
CA GLY A 795 2.57 -8.77 16.09
C GLY A 795 1.06 -8.60 15.92
N THR A 796 0.62 -8.69 14.68
CA THR A 796 -0.80 -8.53 14.32
C THR A 796 -1.60 -9.79 14.58
N ASP A 797 -2.90 -9.64 14.77
CA ASP A 797 -3.84 -10.75 14.66
C ASP A 797 -3.95 -11.23 13.19
N PHE A 798 -4.66 -12.35 13.00
CA PHE A 798 -4.91 -12.88 11.66
C PHE A 798 -5.63 -11.89 10.74
#